data_988829f717f432cc0b8cfbfbc458b7d9
#
_entry.id   988829f717f432cc0b8cfbfbc458b7d9
#
_cell.length_a   1.000
_cell.length_b   1.000
_cell.length_c   1.000
_cell.angle_alpha   90.00
_cell.angle_beta   90.00
_cell.angle_gamma   90.00
#
_symmetry.space_group_name_H-M   'P 1'
#
loop_
_entity.id
_entity.type
_entity.pdbx_description
1 polymer ?
#
loop_
_entity_poly.entity_id
_entity_poly.type
_entity_poly.pdbx_seq_one_letter_code
_entity_poly.pdbx_strand_id
1 'polypeptide(L)'
;MNGFKKFLLALVCVMLIACLIGGVVLVVSGNTRYFEGEAEAYYQELLAAGFPEDYARPLTELHLLHPEWTFTPLLITEGNPLYRWDYVIHQETKDDNTNLISGDDDYRAYRHLLNFNTYDSGYYQASREAVEYFMDPRNFLNETDIFQFYDLAVASSVGVDQIAAVLADTFMEDATLENGKTYAEYFLEVGNELGINPVYLAVKARQEQGVEGLSPVLGGECGSLLAEYYANGTQETESGRKVLAPTEGYTSEDLLTLDGYYNLFNIKASGNGLFAIYHNAMKRAIEGTEHMADAWGSPSWNTLWKSLYGGAYTIKTSFIDRYQSTIYLQKFNVDSRAADRNFWGQYMQNVAGSLTESRTLFSALASSGVLDGYCNFLIPVYAGMPSTPCADPANGNCSYLAVATEKYDSVIFLSNPVLQASSETVYDTIDVYANDSLCLRGIATHSYGVRGVEYRWNDGEWQTLCEGGTFDMELPISYETGTSHILTLRTLAEYNHDDPSKKSNYMVLSAVFYINVIERPKVNVSVEHHENTTTTLHLSGTDFTLPVCTEKNFVGWYGSDNTLLPSGGVITPEADVSYTALYMRFEMMRGAALVFPNDETHLRFYAAAEAETLEKLAKSNASISFFATIVNEDGTEISSPVTLSGIDNSFGTAWRVLSADTQTLEEDTYHKNYSMRFWAICSYSDGSVKASAPDGIYCQRSAAEVASAALADTTVQYDSDIVKHLKEILSATTD
;
A
#
# COMPACT_ATOMS: atom_id res chain seq x y z
N MET A 1 15.02 -29.27 32.19
CA MET A 1 14.22 -28.95 30.98
C MET A 1 14.36 -27.52 30.44
N ASN A 2 14.85 -26.54 31.25
CA ASN A 2 14.99 -25.14 30.81
C ASN A 2 16.31 -24.81 30.05
N GLY A 3 17.39 -25.59 30.22
CA GLY A 3 18.66 -25.33 29.53
C GLY A 3 18.66 -25.73 28.07
N PHE A 4 18.05 -26.84 27.72
CA PHE A 4 17.98 -27.36 26.34
C PHE A 4 17.08 -26.49 25.44
N LYS A 5 15.95 -25.98 25.96
CA LYS A 5 15.10 -25.04 25.23
C LYS A 5 15.77 -23.69 24.93
N LYS A 6 16.58 -23.18 25.88
CA LYS A 6 17.37 -21.95 25.68
C LYS A 6 18.50 -22.16 24.67
N PHE A 7 19.14 -23.33 24.69
CA PHE A 7 20.16 -23.69 23.71
C PHE A 7 19.56 -23.86 22.31
N LEU A 8 18.41 -24.54 22.19
CA LEU A 8 17.70 -24.69 20.89
C LEU A 8 17.23 -23.34 20.34
N LEU A 9 16.69 -22.46 21.20
CA LEU A 9 16.28 -21.11 20.79
C LEU A 9 17.46 -20.25 20.33
N ALA A 10 18.60 -20.34 21.05
CA ALA A 10 19.84 -19.66 20.66
C ALA A 10 20.37 -20.19 19.31
N LEU A 11 20.31 -21.50 19.08
CA LEU A 11 20.74 -22.12 17.82
C LEU A 11 19.85 -21.72 16.64
N VAL A 12 18.50 -21.63 16.85
CA VAL A 12 17.56 -21.15 15.85
C VAL A 12 17.78 -19.66 15.57
N CYS A 13 18.03 -18.84 16.60
CA CYS A 13 18.36 -17.42 16.39
C CYS A 13 19.69 -17.24 15.63
N VAL A 14 20.71 -18.05 15.91
CA VAL A 14 21.99 -18.02 15.19
C VAL A 14 21.81 -18.46 13.72
N MET A 15 20.98 -19.49 13.47
CA MET A 15 20.66 -19.91 12.10
C MET A 15 19.83 -18.87 11.34
N LEU A 16 18.85 -18.22 12.00
CA LEU A 16 18.08 -17.11 11.40
C LEU A 16 18.97 -15.90 11.12
N ILE A 17 19.91 -15.57 12.01
CA ILE A 17 20.88 -14.49 11.79
C ILE A 17 21.85 -14.86 10.67
N ALA A 18 22.29 -16.10 10.60
CA ALA A 18 23.15 -16.59 9.50
C ALA A 18 22.41 -16.58 8.14
N CYS A 19 21.11 -16.93 8.14
CA CYS A 19 20.25 -16.80 6.95
C CYS A 19 19.99 -15.34 6.56
N LEU A 20 19.81 -14.44 7.56
CA LEU A 20 19.66 -13.00 7.31
C LEU A 20 20.96 -12.36 6.83
N ILE A 21 22.11 -12.73 7.40
CA ILE A 21 23.43 -12.24 6.97
C ILE A 21 23.78 -12.84 5.60
N GLY A 22 23.47 -14.10 5.35
CA GLY A 22 23.60 -14.73 4.03
C GLY A 22 22.70 -14.06 2.99
N GLY A 23 21.44 -13.75 3.36
CA GLY A 23 20.50 -13.01 2.51
C GLY A 23 20.92 -11.55 2.26
N VAL A 24 21.44 -10.88 3.27
CA VAL A 24 21.92 -9.48 3.14
C VAL A 24 23.23 -9.42 2.34
N VAL A 25 24.14 -10.40 2.47
CA VAL A 25 25.36 -10.48 1.65
C VAL A 25 25.01 -10.82 0.20
N LEU A 26 23.93 -11.55 -0.05
CA LEU A 26 23.43 -11.82 -1.43
C LEU A 26 22.78 -10.61 -2.09
N VAL A 27 22.29 -9.64 -1.33
CA VAL A 27 21.67 -8.39 -1.85
C VAL A 27 22.71 -7.28 -2.11
N VAL A 28 23.90 -7.33 -1.48
CA VAL A 28 24.92 -6.26 -1.59
C VAL A 28 26.05 -6.59 -2.57
N SER A 29 26.24 -7.84 -2.95
CA SER A 29 27.12 -8.19 -4.07
C SER A 29 26.25 -8.44 -5.31
N GLY A 30 26.36 -7.63 -6.34
CA GLY A 30 25.81 -7.91 -7.67
C GLY A 30 26.34 -9.28 -8.14
N ASN A 31 25.71 -10.33 -7.71
CA ASN A 31 26.11 -11.70 -8.00
C ASN A 31 25.57 -12.08 -9.37
N THR A 32 26.43 -12.06 -10.34
CA THR A 32 26.41 -13.05 -11.41
C THR A 32 26.51 -14.42 -10.73
N ARG A 33 25.37 -15.08 -10.46
CA ARG A 33 25.39 -16.51 -10.12
C ARG A 33 25.95 -17.23 -11.33
N TYR A 34 27.13 -17.82 -11.21
CA TYR A 34 27.68 -18.73 -12.22
C TYR A 34 27.03 -20.09 -11.98
N PHE A 35 26.45 -20.66 -13.01
CA PHE A 35 26.07 -22.06 -13.00
C PHE A 35 27.34 -22.94 -13.10
N GLU A 36 27.28 -24.15 -12.61
CA GLU A 36 28.35 -25.11 -12.69
C GLU A 36 27.82 -26.47 -13.20
N GLY A 37 28.68 -27.25 -13.87
CA GLY A 37 28.35 -28.60 -14.31
C GLY A 37 27.20 -28.63 -15.34
N GLU A 38 26.18 -29.46 -15.09
CA GLU A 38 25.02 -29.66 -15.98
C GLU A 38 24.17 -28.38 -16.12
N ALA A 39 24.06 -27.60 -15.06
CA ALA A 39 23.33 -26.32 -15.11
C ALA A 39 24.00 -25.30 -16.03
N GLU A 40 25.33 -25.22 -16.03
CA GLU A 40 26.07 -24.37 -16.97
C GLU A 40 25.93 -24.86 -18.42
N ALA A 41 25.97 -26.18 -18.62
CA ALA A 41 25.79 -26.76 -19.96
C ALA A 41 24.40 -26.40 -20.52
N TYR A 42 23.35 -26.53 -19.72
CA TYR A 42 21.98 -26.17 -20.12
C TYR A 42 21.80 -24.67 -20.35
N TYR A 43 22.41 -23.83 -19.51
CA TYR A 43 22.43 -22.37 -19.71
C TYR A 43 23.05 -22.01 -21.06
N GLN A 44 24.17 -22.62 -21.42
CA GLN A 44 24.83 -22.42 -22.73
C GLN A 44 23.99 -22.94 -23.89
N GLU A 45 23.24 -24.03 -23.71
CA GLU A 45 22.26 -24.53 -24.67
C GLU A 45 21.18 -23.53 -24.97
N LEU A 46 20.60 -22.91 -23.93
CA LEU A 46 19.57 -21.85 -24.05
C LEU A 46 20.10 -20.61 -24.79
N LEU A 47 21.33 -20.18 -24.49
CA LEU A 47 21.98 -19.09 -25.22
C LEU A 47 22.19 -19.45 -26.71
N ALA A 48 22.63 -20.67 -26.99
CA ALA A 48 22.83 -21.15 -28.36
C ALA A 48 21.50 -21.30 -29.12
N ALA A 49 20.41 -21.61 -28.42
CA ALA A 49 19.06 -21.66 -28.99
C ALA A 49 18.51 -20.27 -29.37
N GLY A 50 19.10 -19.19 -28.85
CA GLY A 50 18.72 -17.81 -29.18
C GLY A 50 18.05 -17.02 -28.03
N PHE A 51 18.01 -17.55 -26.80
CA PHE A 51 17.60 -16.78 -25.66
C PHE A 51 18.69 -15.78 -25.24
N PRO A 52 18.35 -14.52 -24.92
CA PRO A 52 19.24 -13.60 -24.23
C PRO A 52 19.54 -14.06 -22.77
N GLU A 53 20.62 -13.54 -22.19
CA GLU A 53 21.08 -13.93 -20.84
C GLU A 53 20.01 -13.75 -19.75
N ASP A 54 19.20 -12.68 -19.84
CA ASP A 54 18.13 -12.35 -18.91
C ASP A 54 16.91 -13.29 -19.01
N TYR A 55 16.80 -14.04 -20.11
CA TYR A 55 15.88 -15.18 -20.25
C TYR A 55 16.53 -16.50 -19.82
N ALA A 56 17.74 -16.77 -20.34
CA ALA A 56 18.40 -18.05 -20.14
C ALA A 56 18.62 -18.38 -18.65
N ARG A 57 18.90 -17.37 -17.83
CA ARG A 57 19.15 -17.55 -16.41
C ARG A 57 17.94 -18.08 -15.63
N PRO A 58 16.76 -17.43 -15.59
CA PRO A 58 15.58 -17.96 -14.90
C PRO A 58 15.09 -19.27 -15.51
N LEU A 59 15.23 -19.46 -16.82
CA LEU A 59 14.87 -20.72 -17.47
C LEU A 59 15.76 -21.89 -17.05
N THR A 60 17.06 -21.65 -16.84
CA THR A 60 17.96 -22.66 -16.27
C THR A 60 17.56 -23.02 -14.85
N GLU A 61 17.21 -22.03 -14.01
CA GLU A 61 16.73 -22.28 -12.65
C GLU A 61 15.43 -23.11 -12.65
N LEU A 62 14.50 -22.84 -13.57
CA LEU A 62 13.28 -23.64 -13.75
C LEU A 62 13.56 -25.07 -14.22
N HIS A 63 14.50 -25.26 -15.16
CA HIS A 63 14.89 -26.60 -15.60
C HIS A 63 15.52 -27.44 -14.49
N LEU A 64 16.26 -26.81 -13.58
CA LEU A 64 16.80 -27.51 -12.40
C LEU A 64 15.71 -27.97 -11.42
N LEU A 65 14.58 -27.25 -11.34
CA LEU A 65 13.43 -27.65 -10.56
C LEU A 65 12.59 -28.70 -11.27
N HIS A 66 12.44 -28.58 -12.59
CA HIS A 66 11.62 -29.42 -13.45
C HIS A 66 12.43 -29.89 -14.66
N PRO A 67 13.26 -30.95 -14.55
CA PRO A 67 14.16 -31.40 -15.60
C PRO A 67 13.46 -31.82 -16.91
N GLU A 68 12.17 -32.17 -16.86
CA GLU A 68 11.38 -32.51 -18.03
C GLU A 68 10.79 -31.30 -18.77
N TRP A 69 10.98 -30.07 -18.21
CA TRP A 69 10.53 -28.86 -18.87
C TRP A 69 11.53 -28.40 -19.92
N THR A 70 11.00 -28.09 -21.10
CA THR A 70 11.79 -27.62 -22.23
C THR A 70 11.35 -26.22 -22.69
N PHE A 71 12.29 -25.40 -23.10
CA PHE A 71 12.03 -24.03 -23.49
C PHE A 71 12.51 -23.79 -24.92
N THR A 72 11.62 -23.23 -25.74
CA THR A 72 11.91 -22.95 -27.16
C THR A 72 11.73 -21.44 -27.39
N PRO A 73 12.75 -20.72 -27.91
CA PRO A 73 12.60 -19.31 -28.22
C PRO A 73 11.75 -19.11 -29.48
N LEU A 74 10.78 -18.20 -29.40
CA LEU A 74 10.06 -17.68 -30.56
C LEU A 74 10.65 -16.32 -30.92
N LEU A 75 11.51 -16.27 -31.93
CA LEU A 75 12.15 -15.02 -32.37
C LEU A 75 11.15 -14.18 -33.16
N ILE A 76 10.57 -13.18 -32.56
CA ILE A 76 9.48 -12.39 -33.15
C ILE A 76 9.89 -11.66 -34.42
N THR A 77 11.17 -11.31 -34.57
CA THR A 77 11.69 -10.66 -35.78
C THR A 77 12.06 -11.64 -36.91
N GLU A 78 11.99 -12.95 -36.72
CA GLU A 78 12.43 -13.94 -37.71
C GLU A 78 11.64 -13.85 -39.03
N GLY A 79 10.31 -13.71 -38.92
CA GLY A 79 9.44 -13.57 -40.08
C GLY A 79 9.32 -12.14 -40.60
N ASN A 80 9.57 -11.14 -39.74
CA ASN A 80 9.49 -9.73 -40.08
C ASN A 80 10.44 -8.89 -39.22
N PRO A 81 11.55 -8.37 -39.78
CA PRO A 81 12.55 -7.57 -39.06
C PRO A 81 12.01 -6.29 -38.42
N LEU A 82 10.82 -5.81 -38.84
CA LEU A 82 10.18 -4.63 -38.27
C LEU A 82 9.52 -4.92 -36.91
N TYR A 83 9.28 -6.20 -36.55
CA TYR A 83 8.59 -6.59 -35.33
C TYR A 83 9.53 -6.54 -34.10
N ARG A 84 10.22 -5.40 -33.98
CA ARG A 84 10.98 -5.06 -32.79
C ARG A 84 10.07 -4.62 -31.66
N TRP A 85 10.56 -4.64 -30.44
CA TRP A 85 9.78 -4.30 -29.23
C TRP A 85 9.01 -2.98 -29.34
N ASP A 86 9.67 -1.90 -29.74
CA ASP A 86 9.08 -0.58 -29.88
C ASP A 86 7.93 -0.54 -30.89
N TYR A 87 8.09 -1.23 -32.02
CA TYR A 87 7.05 -1.33 -33.04
C TYR A 87 5.86 -2.16 -32.54
N VAL A 88 6.10 -3.30 -31.89
CA VAL A 88 5.05 -4.19 -31.39
C VAL A 88 4.23 -3.48 -30.33
N ILE A 89 4.89 -2.85 -29.36
CA ILE A 89 4.22 -2.05 -28.32
C ILE A 89 3.39 -0.90 -28.95
N HIS A 90 3.95 -0.22 -29.97
CA HIS A 90 3.18 0.81 -30.68
C HIS A 90 1.91 0.23 -31.32
N GLN A 91 1.97 -0.93 -31.96
CA GLN A 91 0.79 -1.56 -32.54
C GLN A 91 -0.27 -1.94 -31.50
N GLU A 92 0.16 -2.45 -30.34
CA GLU A 92 -0.71 -2.86 -29.25
C GLU A 92 -1.32 -1.67 -28.48
N THR A 93 -0.74 -0.47 -28.58
CA THR A 93 -1.20 0.73 -27.84
C THR A 93 -1.77 1.83 -28.71
N LYS A 94 -1.88 1.62 -30.02
CA LYS A 94 -2.33 2.68 -30.96
C LYS A 94 -3.84 2.96 -30.92
N ASP A 95 -4.63 1.96 -30.56
CA ASP A 95 -6.10 2.03 -30.54
C ASP A 95 -6.61 1.87 -29.10
N ASP A 96 -7.53 2.74 -28.70
CA ASP A 96 -8.00 2.87 -27.31
C ASP A 96 -8.64 1.61 -26.71
N ASN A 97 -9.19 0.72 -27.54
CA ASN A 97 -9.92 -0.46 -27.10
C ASN A 97 -9.22 -1.79 -27.41
N THR A 98 -7.98 -1.75 -27.85
CA THR A 98 -7.22 -2.97 -28.20
C THR A 98 -6.78 -3.72 -26.96
N ASN A 99 -6.28 -3.01 -25.97
CA ASN A 99 -5.82 -3.55 -24.69
C ASN A 99 -6.55 -2.88 -23.54
N LEU A 100 -7.40 -3.64 -22.87
CA LEU A 100 -8.21 -3.20 -21.76
C LEU A 100 -7.75 -3.85 -20.46
N ILE A 101 -8.09 -3.24 -19.33
CA ILE A 101 -7.84 -3.76 -17.99
C ILE A 101 -9.12 -3.65 -17.15
N SER A 102 -9.33 -4.59 -16.21
CA SER A 102 -10.49 -4.60 -15.32
C SER A 102 -10.68 -3.29 -14.58
N GLY A 103 -11.94 -2.95 -14.33
CA GLY A 103 -12.34 -1.85 -13.47
C GLY A 103 -12.19 -2.12 -11.97
N ASP A 104 -11.74 -3.32 -11.55
CA ASP A 104 -11.50 -3.65 -10.16
C ASP A 104 -10.35 -2.80 -9.59
N ASP A 105 -10.40 -2.51 -8.29
CA ASP A 105 -9.41 -1.66 -7.64
C ASP A 105 -7.99 -2.21 -7.70
N ASP A 106 -7.83 -3.55 -7.70
CA ASP A 106 -6.53 -4.22 -7.82
C ASP A 106 -5.81 -3.90 -9.13
N TYR A 107 -6.57 -3.54 -10.20
CA TYR A 107 -6.02 -3.19 -11.50
C TYR A 107 -5.93 -1.69 -11.76
N ARG A 108 -6.14 -0.88 -10.75
CA ARG A 108 -6.20 0.58 -10.88
C ARG A 108 -4.90 1.18 -11.43
N ALA A 109 -3.75 0.67 -11.00
CA ALA A 109 -2.43 1.12 -11.44
C ALA A 109 -2.12 0.84 -12.92
N TYR A 110 -2.86 -0.08 -13.53
CA TYR A 110 -2.65 -0.50 -14.92
C TYR A 110 -3.49 0.27 -15.94
N ARG A 111 -4.37 1.19 -15.49
CA ARG A 111 -5.28 1.94 -16.36
C ARG A 111 -4.57 3.08 -17.07
N HIS A 112 -5.04 3.41 -18.27
CA HIS A 112 -4.61 4.62 -18.98
C HIS A 112 -5.02 5.87 -18.21
N LEU A 113 -4.06 6.77 -17.96
CA LEU A 113 -4.26 7.90 -17.06
C LEU A 113 -5.18 9.00 -17.60
N LEU A 114 -5.30 9.10 -18.93
CA LEU A 114 -6.04 10.18 -19.59
C LEU A 114 -7.25 9.69 -20.38
N ASN A 115 -7.50 8.37 -20.44
CA ASN A 115 -8.67 7.81 -21.07
C ASN A 115 -9.59 7.17 -20.04
N PHE A 116 -10.67 7.86 -19.72
CA PHE A 116 -11.66 7.45 -18.73
C PHE A 116 -12.88 6.77 -19.34
N ASN A 117 -12.86 6.51 -20.64
CA ASN A 117 -13.94 5.78 -21.29
C ASN A 117 -13.97 4.35 -20.74
N THR A 118 -15.16 3.86 -20.47
CA THR A 118 -15.39 2.47 -20.11
C THR A 118 -15.76 1.69 -21.36
N TYR A 119 -15.16 0.52 -21.50
CA TYR A 119 -15.41 -0.45 -22.55
C TYR A 119 -15.99 -1.71 -21.90
N ASP A 120 -16.81 -2.45 -22.64
CA ASP A 120 -17.36 -3.75 -22.19
C ASP A 120 -17.83 -3.78 -20.72
N SER A 121 -18.64 -2.81 -20.32
CA SER A 121 -19.27 -2.70 -18.99
C SER A 121 -18.32 -2.93 -17.80
N GLY A 122 -17.25 -2.12 -17.70
CA GLY A 122 -16.39 -2.13 -16.50
C GLY A 122 -14.91 -2.29 -16.78
N TYR A 123 -14.50 -2.29 -18.05
CA TYR A 123 -13.11 -2.28 -18.45
C TYR A 123 -12.67 -0.88 -18.86
N TYR A 124 -11.39 -0.57 -18.62
CA TYR A 124 -10.75 0.68 -19.02
C TYR A 124 -9.60 0.38 -19.97
N GLN A 125 -9.21 1.35 -20.77
CA GLN A 125 -7.99 1.24 -21.56
C GLN A 125 -6.79 0.98 -20.62
N ALA A 126 -5.97 -0.01 -20.93
CA ALA A 126 -4.72 -0.25 -20.24
C ALA A 126 -3.72 0.87 -20.55
N SER A 127 -2.87 1.22 -19.59
CA SER A 127 -1.74 2.12 -19.84
C SER A 127 -0.71 1.45 -20.73
N ARG A 128 0.12 2.25 -21.40
CA ARG A 128 1.25 1.72 -22.18
C ARG A 128 2.19 0.87 -21.32
N GLU A 129 2.47 1.32 -20.11
CA GLU A 129 3.31 0.63 -19.13
C GLU A 129 2.70 -0.71 -18.72
N ALA A 130 1.38 -0.77 -18.59
CA ALA A 130 0.68 -2.03 -18.34
C ALA A 130 0.83 -2.99 -19.53
N VAL A 131 0.68 -2.51 -20.76
CA VAL A 131 0.90 -3.33 -21.96
C VAL A 131 2.35 -3.82 -22.01
N GLU A 132 3.33 -2.94 -21.79
CA GLU A 132 4.75 -3.29 -21.74
C GLU A 132 5.04 -4.33 -20.65
N TYR A 133 4.47 -4.18 -19.45
CA TYR A 133 4.64 -5.14 -18.35
C TYR A 133 4.07 -6.52 -18.70
N PHE A 134 2.82 -6.60 -19.16
CA PHE A 134 2.15 -7.87 -19.46
C PHE A 134 2.70 -8.53 -20.75
N MET A 135 3.28 -7.76 -21.64
CA MET A 135 3.92 -8.29 -22.85
C MET A 135 5.37 -8.73 -22.66
N ASP A 136 6.07 -8.22 -21.62
CA ASP A 136 7.47 -8.59 -21.39
C ASP A 136 7.57 -10.00 -20.80
N PRO A 137 8.02 -11.01 -21.56
CA PRO A 137 8.06 -12.39 -21.08
C PRO A 137 8.94 -12.57 -19.84
N ARG A 138 9.96 -11.74 -19.66
CA ARG A 138 10.93 -11.83 -18.56
C ARG A 138 10.28 -11.64 -17.19
N ASN A 139 9.14 -10.94 -17.11
CA ASN A 139 8.37 -10.75 -15.89
C ASN A 139 7.69 -12.04 -15.40
N PHE A 140 7.59 -13.05 -16.26
CA PHE A 140 6.77 -14.24 -16.04
C PHE A 140 7.54 -15.57 -16.18
N LEU A 141 8.87 -15.52 -16.19
CA LEU A 141 9.73 -16.70 -16.23
C LEU A 141 9.90 -17.29 -14.83
N ASN A 142 8.80 -17.64 -14.20
CA ASN A 142 8.71 -18.31 -12.91
C ASN A 142 7.78 -19.54 -13.01
N GLU A 143 7.80 -20.39 -12.00
CA GLU A 143 7.13 -21.70 -12.01
C GLU A 143 5.62 -21.64 -12.34
N THR A 144 4.95 -20.58 -11.92
CA THR A 144 3.48 -20.43 -12.10
C THR A 144 3.14 -19.69 -13.40
N ASP A 145 3.77 -18.53 -13.61
CA ASP A 145 3.35 -17.60 -14.65
C ASP A 145 3.88 -17.97 -16.05
N ILE A 146 4.89 -18.83 -16.12
CA ILE A 146 5.45 -19.34 -17.37
C ILE A 146 4.42 -20.10 -18.21
N PHE A 147 3.34 -20.62 -17.57
CA PHE A 147 2.28 -21.36 -18.26
C PHE A 147 1.51 -20.55 -19.31
N GLN A 148 1.64 -19.22 -19.33
CA GLN A 148 1.13 -18.45 -20.47
C GLN A 148 1.87 -18.74 -21.78
N PHE A 149 3.09 -19.30 -21.71
CA PHE A 149 3.90 -19.73 -22.85
C PHE A 149 3.83 -21.26 -23.09
N TYR A 150 3.01 -21.98 -22.36
CA TYR A 150 2.82 -23.41 -22.56
C TYR A 150 2.34 -23.70 -23.97
N ASP A 151 3.05 -24.56 -24.71
CA ASP A 151 2.72 -24.87 -26.09
C ASP A 151 1.50 -25.77 -26.17
N LEU A 152 0.40 -25.24 -26.68
CA LEU A 152 -0.89 -25.91 -26.82
C LEU A 152 -0.97 -26.79 -28.08
N ALA A 153 0.02 -26.69 -28.99
CA ALA A 153 0.09 -27.47 -30.23
C ALA A 153 0.86 -28.78 -30.06
N VAL A 154 1.54 -28.98 -28.96
CA VAL A 154 2.29 -30.20 -28.67
C VAL A 154 1.45 -31.15 -27.86
N ALA A 155 1.18 -32.34 -28.42
CA ALA A 155 0.61 -33.45 -27.67
C ALA A 155 1.64 -33.85 -26.57
N SER A 156 1.31 -33.53 -25.31
CA SER A 156 2.09 -33.98 -24.17
C SER A 156 1.95 -35.50 -24.00
N SER A 157 2.88 -36.14 -23.31
CA SER A 157 2.82 -37.54 -22.91
C SER A 157 1.73 -37.83 -21.84
N VAL A 158 0.64 -37.07 -21.88
CA VAL A 158 -0.47 -37.13 -20.91
C VAL A 158 -1.33 -38.34 -21.14
N GLY A 159 -1.60 -39.08 -20.10
CA GLY A 159 -2.55 -40.19 -20.09
C GLY A 159 -3.98 -39.78 -19.65
N VAL A 160 -4.92 -40.72 -19.76
CA VAL A 160 -6.31 -40.51 -19.33
C VAL A 160 -6.41 -40.12 -17.85
N ASP A 161 -5.57 -40.70 -16.99
CA ASP A 161 -5.63 -40.48 -15.54
C ASP A 161 -5.32 -39.01 -15.16
N GLN A 162 -4.42 -38.35 -15.87
CA GLN A 162 -4.10 -36.94 -15.64
C GLN A 162 -5.27 -36.02 -16.07
N ILE A 163 -5.92 -36.35 -17.18
CA ILE A 163 -7.12 -35.60 -17.61
C ILE A 163 -8.26 -35.83 -16.62
N ALA A 164 -8.46 -37.06 -16.16
CA ALA A 164 -9.44 -37.41 -15.15
C ALA A 164 -9.21 -36.64 -13.85
N ALA A 165 -7.95 -36.48 -13.42
CA ALA A 165 -7.59 -35.66 -12.26
C ALA A 165 -7.93 -34.16 -12.45
N VAL A 166 -7.80 -33.59 -13.64
CA VAL A 166 -8.24 -32.23 -13.97
C VAL A 166 -9.76 -32.08 -13.87
N LEU A 167 -10.51 -33.15 -14.23
CA LEU A 167 -11.97 -33.16 -14.23
C LEU A 167 -12.59 -33.57 -12.88
N ALA A 168 -11.75 -33.94 -11.91
CA ALA A 168 -12.23 -34.34 -10.57
C ALA A 168 -13.03 -33.19 -9.92
N ASP A 169 -14.02 -33.57 -9.11
CA ASP A 169 -14.98 -32.66 -8.48
C ASP A 169 -15.79 -31.79 -9.46
N THR A 170 -15.91 -32.21 -10.74
CA THR A 170 -16.74 -31.50 -11.74
C THR A 170 -17.85 -32.42 -12.30
N PHE A 171 -18.82 -31.81 -12.97
CA PHE A 171 -19.87 -32.55 -13.67
C PHE A 171 -19.35 -33.52 -14.75
N MET A 172 -18.09 -33.38 -15.15
CA MET A 172 -17.42 -34.24 -16.14
C MET A 172 -16.70 -35.45 -15.51
N GLU A 173 -16.51 -35.46 -14.17
CA GLU A 173 -15.93 -36.60 -13.47
C GLU A 173 -16.77 -37.83 -13.66
N ASP A 174 -16.16 -38.96 -14.05
CA ASP A 174 -16.80 -40.24 -14.27
C ASP A 174 -18.05 -40.25 -15.21
N ALA A 175 -18.39 -39.06 -15.75
CA ALA A 175 -19.54 -38.98 -16.68
C ALA A 175 -19.20 -39.55 -18.05
N THR A 176 -20.18 -40.24 -18.64
CA THR A 176 -20.04 -40.87 -19.95
C THR A 176 -20.82 -40.08 -21.00
N LEU A 177 -20.16 -39.77 -22.10
CA LEU A 177 -20.73 -39.12 -23.28
C LEU A 177 -21.61 -40.12 -24.08
N GLU A 178 -22.44 -39.60 -24.98
CA GLU A 178 -23.36 -40.41 -25.80
C GLU A 178 -22.64 -41.38 -26.75
N ASN A 179 -21.36 -41.20 -27.04
CA ASN A 179 -20.49 -42.11 -27.78
C ASN A 179 -19.91 -43.24 -26.93
N GLY A 180 -20.28 -43.31 -25.64
CA GLY A 180 -19.88 -44.37 -24.71
C GLY A 180 -18.48 -44.19 -24.08
N LYS A 181 -17.82 -43.05 -24.28
CA LYS A 181 -16.52 -42.72 -23.66
C LYS A 181 -16.72 -41.76 -22.49
N THR A 182 -15.82 -41.83 -21.52
CA THR A 182 -15.73 -40.77 -20.49
C THR A 182 -15.23 -39.45 -21.11
N TYR A 183 -15.47 -38.34 -20.43
CA TYR A 183 -14.91 -37.06 -20.87
C TYR A 183 -13.37 -37.11 -20.97
N ALA A 184 -12.69 -37.72 -20.00
CA ALA A 184 -11.25 -37.84 -19.98
C ALA A 184 -10.70 -38.62 -21.18
N GLU A 185 -11.31 -39.80 -21.49
CA GLU A 185 -10.93 -40.58 -22.66
C GLU A 185 -11.18 -39.82 -23.97
N TYR A 186 -12.25 -39.06 -24.05
CA TYR A 186 -12.59 -38.37 -25.28
C TYR A 186 -11.76 -37.07 -25.48
N PHE A 187 -11.43 -36.33 -24.40
CA PHE A 187 -10.46 -35.25 -24.47
C PHE A 187 -9.12 -35.73 -24.96
N LEU A 188 -8.64 -36.89 -24.46
CA LEU A 188 -7.36 -37.46 -24.94
C LEU A 188 -7.40 -37.80 -26.44
N GLU A 189 -8.47 -38.45 -26.89
CA GLU A 189 -8.65 -38.82 -28.29
C GLU A 189 -8.70 -37.59 -29.19
N VAL A 190 -9.55 -36.61 -28.88
CA VAL A 190 -9.73 -35.39 -29.67
C VAL A 190 -8.45 -34.53 -29.67
N GLY A 191 -7.79 -34.40 -28.52
CA GLY A 191 -6.55 -33.69 -28.44
C GLY A 191 -5.45 -34.28 -29.30
N ASN A 192 -5.29 -35.60 -29.26
CA ASN A 192 -4.30 -36.31 -30.08
C ASN A 192 -4.66 -36.25 -31.58
N GLU A 193 -5.93 -36.40 -31.94
CA GLU A 193 -6.38 -36.34 -33.33
C GLU A 193 -6.18 -34.97 -33.94
N LEU A 194 -6.52 -33.92 -33.19
CA LEU A 194 -6.43 -32.53 -33.66
C LEU A 194 -5.05 -31.89 -33.46
N GLY A 195 -4.15 -32.54 -32.72
CA GLY A 195 -2.84 -31.95 -32.37
C GLY A 195 -3.00 -30.75 -31.42
N ILE A 196 -3.89 -30.89 -30.43
CA ILE A 196 -4.08 -29.91 -29.35
C ILE A 196 -3.78 -30.62 -28.03
N ASN A 197 -3.18 -29.93 -27.10
CA ASN A 197 -2.94 -30.46 -25.78
C ASN A 197 -4.28 -30.86 -25.09
N PRO A 198 -4.51 -32.15 -24.79
CA PRO A 198 -5.77 -32.61 -24.26
C PRO A 198 -6.09 -32.10 -22.84
N VAL A 199 -5.05 -31.82 -22.04
CA VAL A 199 -5.20 -31.22 -20.71
C VAL A 199 -5.71 -29.79 -20.82
N TYR A 200 -5.16 -29.01 -21.75
CA TYR A 200 -5.65 -27.66 -22.04
C TYR A 200 -7.13 -27.67 -22.41
N LEU A 201 -7.57 -28.61 -23.28
CA LEU A 201 -8.99 -28.74 -23.64
C LEU A 201 -9.86 -29.02 -22.42
N ALA A 202 -9.43 -29.91 -21.53
CA ALA A 202 -10.16 -30.24 -20.30
C ALA A 202 -10.24 -29.05 -19.35
N VAL A 203 -9.11 -28.36 -19.12
CA VAL A 203 -9.07 -27.14 -18.29
C VAL A 203 -9.96 -26.05 -18.90
N LYS A 204 -9.93 -25.86 -20.20
CA LYS A 204 -10.75 -24.87 -20.90
C LYS A 204 -12.25 -25.18 -20.75
N ALA A 205 -12.66 -26.43 -20.93
CA ALA A 205 -14.07 -26.86 -20.72
C ALA A 205 -14.50 -26.58 -19.27
N ARG A 206 -13.68 -26.94 -18.28
CA ARG A 206 -13.93 -26.68 -16.86
C ARG A 206 -14.07 -25.18 -16.57
N GLN A 207 -13.22 -24.37 -17.16
CA GLN A 207 -13.26 -22.90 -17.01
C GLN A 207 -14.54 -22.30 -17.60
N GLU A 208 -14.93 -22.74 -18.79
CA GLU A 208 -16.09 -22.20 -19.50
C GLU A 208 -17.44 -22.62 -18.87
N GLN A 209 -17.51 -23.82 -18.27
CA GLN A 209 -18.77 -24.37 -17.77
C GLN A 209 -18.85 -24.37 -16.23
N GLY A 210 -17.78 -24.11 -15.53
CA GLY A 210 -17.70 -24.20 -14.08
C GLY A 210 -17.71 -25.64 -13.58
N VAL A 211 -17.69 -25.79 -12.27
CA VAL A 211 -17.66 -27.12 -11.60
C VAL A 211 -18.97 -27.86 -11.77
N GLU A 212 -20.10 -27.17 -11.64
CA GLU A 212 -21.44 -27.76 -11.64
C GLU A 212 -22.04 -28.00 -13.04
N GLY A 213 -21.49 -27.36 -14.09
CA GLY A 213 -21.99 -27.49 -15.45
C GLY A 213 -23.44 -27.02 -15.66
N LEU A 214 -23.88 -26.02 -14.89
CA LEU A 214 -25.26 -25.52 -14.89
C LEU A 214 -25.61 -24.58 -16.05
N SER A 215 -24.70 -24.39 -17.00
CA SER A 215 -24.95 -23.51 -18.12
C SER A 215 -26.07 -24.06 -19.02
N PRO A 216 -27.05 -23.22 -19.40
CA PRO A 216 -28.15 -23.65 -20.30
C PRO A 216 -27.68 -24.26 -21.63
N VAL A 217 -26.47 -23.86 -22.08
CA VAL A 217 -25.91 -24.37 -23.36
C VAL A 217 -25.40 -25.80 -23.31
N LEU A 218 -25.43 -26.44 -22.11
CA LEU A 218 -25.12 -27.85 -21.90
C LEU A 218 -26.37 -28.72 -21.67
N GLY A 219 -27.50 -28.10 -21.34
CA GLY A 219 -28.69 -28.85 -20.93
C GLY A 219 -29.51 -29.49 -22.05
N GLY A 220 -29.25 -29.09 -23.31
CA GLY A 220 -30.03 -29.50 -24.46
C GLY A 220 -31.44 -28.90 -24.55
N GLU A 221 -31.83 -28.04 -23.61
CA GLU A 221 -33.14 -27.37 -23.53
C GLU A 221 -33.00 -25.84 -23.53
N CYS A 222 -31.92 -25.33 -24.09
CA CYS A 222 -31.60 -23.87 -24.10
C CYS A 222 -32.65 -23.12 -24.91
N GLY A 223 -33.16 -23.67 -25.98
CA GLY A 223 -34.21 -23.07 -26.80
C GLY A 223 -35.52 -22.88 -26.04
N SER A 224 -35.93 -23.91 -25.27
CA SER A 224 -37.10 -23.85 -24.39
C SER A 224 -36.94 -22.72 -23.35
N LEU A 225 -35.78 -22.61 -22.74
CA LEU A 225 -35.47 -21.53 -21.79
C LEU A 225 -35.53 -20.13 -22.44
N LEU A 226 -34.98 -20.00 -23.63
CA LEU A 226 -35.04 -18.75 -24.38
C LEU A 226 -36.44 -18.36 -24.80
N ALA A 227 -37.28 -19.37 -25.19
CA ALA A 227 -38.68 -19.13 -25.51
C ALA A 227 -39.46 -18.67 -24.27
N GLU A 228 -39.15 -19.21 -23.09
CA GLU A 228 -39.71 -18.76 -21.81
C GLU A 228 -39.31 -17.30 -21.50
N TYR A 229 -38.03 -16.96 -21.62
CA TYR A 229 -37.56 -15.59 -21.41
C TYR A 229 -38.20 -14.59 -22.40
N TYR A 230 -38.36 -15.00 -23.65
CA TYR A 230 -39.01 -14.18 -24.66
C TYR A 230 -40.51 -13.95 -24.36
N ALA A 231 -41.19 -14.97 -23.87
CA ALA A 231 -42.62 -14.88 -23.51
C ALA A 231 -42.86 -14.02 -22.25
N ASN A 232 -41.99 -14.15 -21.28
CA ASN A 232 -42.13 -13.47 -19.98
C ASN A 232 -41.45 -12.08 -19.90
N GLY A 233 -40.69 -11.71 -20.91
CA GLY A 233 -39.90 -10.45 -20.92
C GLY A 233 -38.65 -10.51 -20.06
N THR A 234 -38.14 -9.34 -19.68
CA THR A 234 -36.92 -9.26 -18.88
C THR A 234 -37.10 -9.89 -17.50
N GLN A 235 -36.28 -10.84 -17.18
CA GLN A 235 -36.28 -11.57 -15.91
C GLN A 235 -34.93 -11.45 -15.19
N GLU A 236 -34.92 -11.83 -13.92
CA GLU A 236 -33.71 -11.95 -13.11
C GLU A 236 -33.46 -13.41 -12.79
N THR A 237 -32.24 -13.90 -13.01
CA THR A 237 -31.83 -15.26 -12.66
C THR A 237 -31.70 -15.43 -11.15
N GLU A 238 -31.65 -16.65 -10.64
CA GLU A 238 -31.42 -16.96 -9.22
C GLU A 238 -30.09 -16.31 -8.72
N SER A 239 -29.11 -16.11 -9.61
CA SER A 239 -27.84 -15.43 -9.30
C SER A 239 -27.91 -13.90 -9.38
N GLY A 240 -29.11 -13.30 -9.56
CA GLY A 240 -29.30 -11.85 -9.66
C GLY A 240 -28.89 -11.23 -11.00
N ARG A 241 -28.55 -12.02 -12.02
CA ARG A 241 -28.21 -11.53 -13.35
C ARG A 241 -29.47 -11.23 -14.16
N LYS A 242 -29.56 -10.06 -14.78
CA LYS A 242 -30.70 -9.69 -15.63
C LYS A 242 -30.60 -10.37 -16.99
N VAL A 243 -31.70 -11.01 -17.40
CA VAL A 243 -31.89 -11.52 -18.75
C VAL A 243 -32.74 -10.49 -19.51
N LEU A 244 -32.10 -9.76 -20.40
CA LEU A 244 -32.78 -8.79 -21.28
C LEU A 244 -33.35 -9.55 -22.47
N ALA A 245 -34.62 -9.95 -22.40
CA ALA A 245 -35.30 -10.56 -23.53
C ALA A 245 -35.69 -9.49 -24.54
N PRO A 246 -35.47 -9.69 -25.86
CA PRO A 246 -35.93 -8.78 -26.89
C PRO A 246 -37.47 -8.79 -26.95
N THR A 247 -38.06 -7.66 -27.35
CA THR A 247 -39.52 -7.52 -27.46
C THR A 247 -40.06 -7.92 -28.83
N GLU A 248 -39.17 -8.11 -29.80
CA GLU A 248 -39.52 -8.46 -31.19
C GLU A 248 -38.33 -9.18 -31.86
N GLY A 249 -38.59 -9.76 -33.03
CA GLY A 249 -37.55 -10.40 -33.86
C GLY A 249 -37.40 -11.88 -33.71
N TYR A 250 -38.15 -12.51 -32.81
CA TYR A 250 -38.17 -13.98 -32.58
C TYR A 250 -39.61 -14.54 -32.54
N THR A 251 -39.76 -15.81 -32.80
CA THR A 251 -40.97 -16.57 -32.44
C THR A 251 -40.59 -17.66 -31.47
N SER A 252 -41.51 -18.09 -30.63
CA SER A 252 -41.26 -19.24 -29.73
C SER A 252 -40.91 -20.53 -30.49
N GLU A 253 -41.48 -20.70 -31.68
CA GLU A 253 -41.19 -21.86 -32.55
C GLU A 253 -39.74 -21.83 -33.06
N ASP A 254 -39.24 -20.65 -33.49
CA ASP A 254 -37.84 -20.49 -33.91
C ASP A 254 -36.86 -20.76 -32.74
N LEU A 255 -37.20 -20.27 -31.55
CA LEU A 255 -36.36 -20.49 -30.38
C LEU A 255 -36.32 -21.98 -29.96
N LEU A 256 -37.43 -22.68 -30.00
CA LEU A 256 -37.50 -24.13 -29.70
C LEU A 256 -36.64 -24.95 -30.67
N THR A 257 -36.33 -24.46 -31.86
CA THR A 257 -35.40 -25.16 -32.77
C THR A 257 -33.96 -25.22 -32.25
N LEU A 258 -33.63 -24.47 -31.22
CA LEU A 258 -32.31 -24.47 -30.58
C LEU A 258 -32.16 -25.61 -29.55
N ASP A 259 -33.22 -26.32 -29.22
CA ASP A 259 -33.16 -27.49 -28.34
C ASP A 259 -32.46 -28.67 -29.01
N GLY A 260 -31.79 -29.51 -28.22
CA GLY A 260 -31.03 -30.66 -28.69
C GLY A 260 -29.63 -30.33 -29.21
N TYR A 261 -29.12 -29.11 -28.96
CA TYR A 261 -27.76 -28.72 -29.28
C TYR A 261 -26.99 -28.34 -28.03
N TYR A 262 -25.64 -28.38 -28.14
CA TYR A 262 -24.71 -28.20 -27.02
C TYR A 262 -23.51 -27.33 -27.41
N ASN A 263 -22.96 -26.57 -26.47
CA ASN A 263 -21.78 -25.72 -26.73
C ASN A 263 -20.83 -25.75 -25.52
N LEU A 264 -20.00 -26.78 -25.40
CA LEU A 264 -19.14 -27.04 -24.24
C LEU A 264 -18.08 -25.96 -24.03
N PHE A 265 -17.63 -25.26 -25.06
CA PHE A 265 -16.58 -24.23 -24.99
C PHE A 265 -17.12 -22.81 -25.14
N ASN A 266 -18.43 -22.58 -25.02
CA ASN A 266 -19.05 -21.25 -25.19
C ASN A 266 -18.65 -20.51 -26.48
N ILE A 267 -18.37 -21.26 -27.54
CA ILE A 267 -17.91 -20.68 -28.81
C ILE A 267 -19.00 -19.74 -29.37
N LYS A 268 -18.60 -18.48 -29.66
CA LYS A 268 -19.49 -17.38 -30.08
C LYS A 268 -20.61 -17.03 -29.08
N ALA A 269 -20.48 -17.42 -27.82
CA ALA A 269 -21.37 -17.01 -26.75
C ALA A 269 -21.14 -15.53 -26.41
N SER A 270 -21.62 -14.64 -27.26
CA SER A 270 -21.43 -13.19 -27.13
C SER A 270 -22.71 -12.44 -27.49
N GLY A 271 -22.82 -11.21 -27.00
CA GLY A 271 -24.00 -10.37 -27.26
C GLY A 271 -24.37 -9.49 -26.06
N ASN A 272 -25.35 -8.64 -26.23
CA ASN A 272 -25.82 -7.76 -25.18
C ASN A 272 -26.86 -8.49 -24.30
N GLY A 273 -26.44 -8.95 -23.13
CA GLY A 273 -27.23 -9.68 -22.16
C GLY A 273 -27.31 -11.18 -22.41
N LEU A 274 -27.73 -11.94 -21.37
CA LEU A 274 -27.72 -13.41 -21.36
C LEU A 274 -28.54 -14.04 -22.47
N PHE A 275 -29.68 -13.43 -22.86
CA PHE A 275 -30.50 -13.94 -23.96
C PHE A 275 -29.70 -14.02 -25.27
N ALA A 276 -29.04 -12.91 -25.66
CA ALA A 276 -28.25 -12.86 -26.88
C ALA A 276 -27.04 -13.81 -26.82
N ILE A 277 -26.38 -13.90 -25.65
CA ILE A 277 -25.24 -14.79 -25.42
C ILE A 277 -25.63 -16.25 -25.65
N TYR A 278 -26.72 -16.73 -25.03
CA TYR A 278 -27.20 -18.11 -25.18
C TYR A 278 -27.73 -18.39 -26.60
N HIS A 279 -28.49 -17.46 -27.16
CA HIS A 279 -28.97 -17.56 -28.52
C HIS A 279 -27.83 -17.72 -29.55
N ASN A 280 -26.82 -16.86 -29.47
CA ASN A 280 -25.69 -16.92 -30.38
C ASN A 280 -24.83 -18.18 -30.18
N ALA A 281 -24.66 -18.65 -28.92
CA ALA A 281 -23.99 -19.89 -28.61
C ALA A 281 -24.71 -21.09 -29.25
N MET A 282 -26.05 -21.18 -29.14
CA MET A 282 -26.84 -22.26 -29.72
C MET A 282 -26.89 -22.17 -31.25
N LYS A 283 -27.02 -20.96 -31.81
CA LYS A 283 -26.94 -20.78 -33.26
C LYS A 283 -25.60 -21.27 -33.82
N ARG A 284 -24.49 -21.04 -33.10
CA ARG A 284 -23.18 -21.58 -33.47
C ARG A 284 -23.16 -23.11 -33.40
N ALA A 285 -23.81 -23.72 -32.40
CA ALA A 285 -23.89 -25.16 -32.28
C ALA A 285 -24.72 -25.82 -33.42
N ILE A 286 -25.75 -25.14 -33.89
CA ILE A 286 -26.52 -25.57 -35.08
C ILE A 286 -25.69 -25.46 -36.35
N GLU A 287 -25.03 -24.32 -36.58
CA GLU A 287 -24.12 -24.13 -37.70
C GLU A 287 -23.04 -25.22 -37.72
N GLY A 288 -22.56 -25.54 -36.51
CA GLY A 288 -21.63 -26.65 -36.29
C GLY A 288 -20.30 -26.47 -36.98
N THR A 289 -19.64 -27.58 -37.28
CA THR A 289 -18.29 -27.62 -37.87
C THR A 289 -18.35 -28.40 -39.17
N GLU A 290 -18.14 -27.77 -40.32
CA GLU A 290 -18.32 -28.35 -41.64
C GLU A 290 -17.48 -29.64 -41.81
N HIS A 291 -16.27 -29.66 -41.29
CA HIS A 291 -15.41 -30.84 -41.25
C HIS A 291 -16.10 -32.10 -40.67
N MET A 292 -17.05 -31.92 -39.73
CA MET A 292 -17.78 -33.02 -39.10
C MET A 292 -18.87 -33.63 -40.02
N ALA A 293 -19.32 -32.86 -41.01
CA ALA A 293 -20.33 -33.32 -41.94
C ALA A 293 -19.86 -34.52 -42.76
N ASP A 294 -18.61 -34.54 -43.17
CA ASP A 294 -18.02 -35.64 -43.93
C ASP A 294 -17.85 -36.90 -43.09
N ALA A 295 -17.48 -36.75 -41.80
CA ALA A 295 -17.23 -37.86 -40.91
C ALA A 295 -18.51 -38.43 -40.29
N TRP A 296 -19.49 -37.57 -39.97
CA TRP A 296 -20.66 -37.95 -39.12
C TRP A 296 -22.01 -37.52 -39.74
N GLY A 297 -22.03 -37.12 -41.00
CA GLY A 297 -23.25 -36.79 -41.75
C GLY A 297 -23.97 -35.52 -41.32
N SER A 298 -23.48 -34.79 -40.34
CA SER A 298 -24.00 -33.50 -39.91
C SER A 298 -22.91 -32.61 -39.32
N PRO A 299 -22.84 -31.32 -39.64
CA PRO A 299 -21.91 -30.40 -39.03
C PRO A 299 -22.29 -30.00 -37.60
N SER A 300 -23.56 -30.17 -37.21
CA SER A 300 -24.11 -29.60 -35.99
C SER A 300 -23.66 -30.33 -34.71
N TRP A 301 -23.62 -29.58 -33.61
CA TRP A 301 -23.23 -30.06 -32.28
C TRP A 301 -24.45 -30.55 -31.49
N ASN A 302 -25.10 -31.58 -32.01
CA ASN A 302 -26.35 -32.14 -31.46
C ASN A 302 -26.11 -33.25 -30.43
N THR A 303 -24.91 -33.42 -29.93
CA THR A 303 -24.52 -34.24 -28.78
C THR A 303 -23.36 -33.58 -28.07
N LEU A 304 -23.12 -33.91 -26.76
CA LEU A 304 -22.00 -33.37 -26.01
C LEU A 304 -20.65 -33.72 -26.61
N TRP A 305 -20.46 -34.98 -27.08
CA TRP A 305 -19.21 -35.37 -27.71
C TRP A 305 -18.94 -34.64 -29.03
N LYS A 306 -19.97 -34.36 -29.84
CA LYS A 306 -19.83 -33.54 -31.06
C LYS A 306 -19.53 -32.05 -30.73
N SER A 307 -20.13 -31.56 -29.65
CA SER A 307 -19.81 -30.23 -29.14
C SER A 307 -18.37 -30.12 -28.68
N LEU A 308 -17.84 -31.15 -27.99
CA LEU A 308 -16.45 -31.20 -27.57
C LEU A 308 -15.51 -31.20 -28.80
N TYR A 309 -15.72 -32.08 -29.77
CA TYR A 309 -14.88 -32.13 -30.96
C TYR A 309 -14.98 -30.85 -31.79
N GLY A 310 -16.17 -30.35 -32.07
CA GLY A 310 -16.39 -29.16 -32.88
C GLY A 310 -15.86 -27.91 -32.24
N GLY A 311 -15.95 -27.81 -30.92
CA GLY A 311 -15.35 -26.74 -30.16
C GLY A 311 -13.83 -26.80 -30.19
N ALA A 312 -13.22 -27.95 -29.95
CA ALA A 312 -11.79 -28.17 -30.06
C ALA A 312 -11.26 -27.87 -31.47
N TYR A 313 -11.96 -28.34 -32.52
CA TYR A 313 -11.62 -28.00 -33.91
C TYR A 313 -11.68 -26.50 -34.19
N THR A 314 -12.65 -25.81 -33.60
CA THR A 314 -12.78 -24.34 -33.72
C THR A 314 -11.60 -23.65 -33.05
N ILE A 315 -11.19 -24.10 -31.86
CA ILE A 315 -10.00 -23.57 -31.16
C ILE A 315 -8.76 -23.77 -32.03
N LYS A 316 -8.55 -24.99 -32.57
CA LYS A 316 -7.45 -25.29 -33.47
C LYS A 316 -7.37 -24.31 -34.65
N THR A 317 -8.45 -24.25 -35.43
CA THR A 317 -8.47 -23.47 -36.68
C THR A 317 -8.52 -21.96 -36.47
N SER A 318 -9.00 -21.50 -35.31
CA SER A 318 -9.04 -20.09 -34.97
C SER A 318 -7.72 -19.56 -34.45
N PHE A 319 -6.96 -20.38 -33.75
CA PHE A 319 -5.75 -19.96 -33.03
C PHE A 319 -4.52 -20.78 -33.40
N ILE A 320 -4.49 -22.11 -33.15
CA ILE A 320 -3.26 -22.91 -33.29
C ILE A 320 -2.75 -22.95 -34.73
N ASP A 321 -3.64 -23.21 -35.68
CA ASP A 321 -3.29 -23.21 -37.12
C ASP A 321 -2.90 -21.82 -37.65
N ARG A 322 -3.00 -20.80 -36.80
CA ARG A 322 -2.67 -19.41 -37.11
C ARG A 322 -1.51 -18.90 -36.29
N TYR A 323 -0.68 -19.81 -35.80
CA TYR A 323 0.49 -19.48 -34.98
C TYR A 323 0.19 -18.85 -33.62
N GLN A 324 -1.02 -19.02 -33.09
CA GLN A 324 -1.40 -18.61 -31.75
C GLN A 324 -1.47 -19.83 -30.82
N SER A 325 -0.36 -20.58 -30.73
CA SER A 325 -0.29 -21.85 -30.02
C SER A 325 0.01 -21.73 -28.52
N THR A 326 0.02 -20.54 -27.97
CA THR A 326 0.11 -20.31 -26.52
C THR A 326 -0.96 -19.33 -26.06
N ILE A 327 -1.31 -19.33 -24.78
CA ILE A 327 -2.28 -18.37 -24.21
C ILE A 327 -1.79 -16.92 -24.45
N TYR A 328 -0.46 -16.70 -24.31
CA TYR A 328 0.16 -15.41 -24.63
C TYR A 328 -0.07 -15.00 -26.09
N LEU A 329 0.17 -15.90 -27.04
CA LEU A 329 -0.03 -15.61 -28.47
C LEU A 329 -1.49 -15.46 -28.85
N GLN A 330 -2.42 -16.14 -28.13
CA GLN A 330 -3.86 -15.92 -28.30
C GLN A 330 -4.28 -14.51 -27.86
N LYS A 331 -3.60 -13.95 -26.83
CA LYS A 331 -3.85 -12.60 -26.37
C LYS A 331 -3.21 -11.55 -27.28
N PHE A 332 -1.91 -11.66 -27.59
CA PHE A 332 -1.17 -10.58 -28.25
C PHE A 332 -0.99 -10.74 -29.75
N ASN A 333 -1.10 -11.95 -30.27
CA ASN A 333 -0.99 -12.30 -31.70
C ASN A 333 0.22 -11.64 -32.41
N VAL A 334 1.40 -11.84 -31.85
CA VAL A 334 2.64 -11.17 -32.30
C VAL A 334 3.55 -12.07 -33.12
N ASP A 335 3.23 -13.35 -33.30
CA ASP A 335 4.04 -14.25 -34.13
C ASP A 335 4.03 -13.77 -35.59
N SER A 336 5.20 -13.34 -36.09
CA SER A 336 5.33 -12.76 -37.40
C SER A 336 4.94 -13.69 -38.57
N ARG A 337 4.82 -15.01 -38.32
CA ARG A 337 4.33 -15.99 -39.28
C ARG A 337 2.83 -15.85 -39.56
N ALA A 338 2.08 -15.23 -38.64
CA ALA A 338 0.65 -14.94 -38.79
C ALA A 338 0.36 -13.74 -39.70
N ALA A 339 1.31 -13.17 -40.30
CA ALA A 339 1.52 -12.01 -41.21
C ALA A 339 0.36 -11.04 -41.46
N ASP A 340 -0.82 -11.52 -41.80
CA ASP A 340 -1.99 -10.70 -42.19
C ASP A 340 -3.00 -10.48 -41.04
N ARG A 341 -2.70 -11.04 -39.86
CA ARG A 341 -3.59 -10.99 -38.67
C ARG A 341 -2.89 -10.52 -37.40
N ASN A 342 -1.62 -10.20 -37.44
CA ASN A 342 -0.89 -9.71 -36.30
C ASN A 342 -1.54 -8.44 -35.70
N PHE A 343 -1.49 -8.33 -34.37
CA PHE A 343 -2.04 -7.23 -33.58
C PHE A 343 -3.57 -7.12 -33.60
N TRP A 344 -4.28 -8.05 -34.23
CA TRP A 344 -5.72 -8.19 -34.18
C TRP A 344 -6.13 -9.68 -34.25
N GLY A 345 -7.40 -10.00 -34.13
CA GLY A 345 -7.82 -11.40 -34.02
C GLY A 345 -7.37 -12.04 -32.71
N GLN A 346 -7.25 -11.21 -31.70
CA GLN A 346 -6.90 -11.60 -30.32
C GLN A 346 -8.11 -12.23 -29.63
N TYR A 347 -7.86 -13.23 -28.80
CA TYR A 347 -8.94 -13.96 -28.08
C TYR A 347 -9.69 -13.06 -27.12
N MET A 348 -8.96 -12.14 -26.42
CA MET A 348 -9.52 -11.23 -25.43
C MET A 348 -8.86 -9.85 -25.48
N GLN A 349 -9.61 -8.83 -25.04
CA GLN A 349 -9.07 -7.48 -24.92
C GLN A 349 -8.36 -7.23 -23.58
N ASN A 350 -8.68 -8.01 -22.51
CA ASN A 350 -8.02 -7.87 -21.21
C ASN A 350 -6.53 -8.19 -21.30
N VAL A 351 -5.69 -7.18 -21.05
CA VAL A 351 -4.23 -7.28 -21.14
C VAL A 351 -3.65 -8.27 -20.11
N ALA A 352 -4.28 -8.41 -18.92
CA ALA A 352 -3.91 -9.36 -17.90
C ALA A 352 -4.51 -10.77 -18.14
N GLY A 353 -5.28 -10.96 -19.20
CA GLY A 353 -6.05 -12.18 -19.41
C GLY A 353 -5.18 -13.41 -19.60
N SER A 354 -4.07 -13.29 -20.35
CA SER A 354 -3.13 -14.40 -20.54
C SER A 354 -2.53 -14.89 -19.22
N LEU A 355 -2.18 -13.98 -18.35
CA LEU A 355 -1.65 -14.30 -17.01
C LEU A 355 -2.71 -14.97 -16.12
N THR A 356 -3.94 -14.45 -16.12
CA THR A 356 -5.03 -15.01 -15.31
C THR A 356 -5.41 -16.43 -15.78
N GLU A 357 -5.53 -16.65 -17.09
CA GLU A 357 -5.82 -17.98 -17.65
C GLU A 357 -4.68 -18.97 -17.41
N SER A 358 -3.42 -18.54 -17.54
CA SER A 358 -2.26 -19.38 -17.30
C SER A 358 -2.14 -19.86 -15.86
N ARG A 359 -2.48 -19.02 -14.89
CA ARG A 359 -2.54 -19.41 -13.47
C ARG A 359 -3.63 -20.43 -13.19
N THR A 360 -4.76 -20.34 -13.88
CA THR A 360 -5.83 -21.35 -13.81
C THR A 360 -5.34 -22.68 -14.42
N LEU A 361 -4.67 -22.63 -15.56
CA LEU A 361 -4.06 -23.81 -16.19
C LEU A 361 -3.00 -24.44 -15.27
N PHE A 362 -2.07 -23.66 -14.73
CA PHE A 362 -1.07 -24.14 -13.77
C PHE A 362 -1.73 -24.84 -12.57
N SER A 363 -2.73 -24.21 -11.95
CA SER A 363 -3.41 -24.79 -10.79
C SER A 363 -4.08 -26.14 -11.10
N ALA A 364 -4.67 -26.27 -12.28
CA ALA A 364 -5.25 -27.52 -12.75
C ALA A 364 -4.19 -28.59 -12.98
N LEU A 365 -3.05 -28.24 -13.60
CA LEU A 365 -1.92 -29.14 -13.84
C LEU A 365 -1.26 -29.57 -12.52
N ALA A 366 -1.06 -28.63 -11.60
CA ALA A 366 -0.49 -28.90 -10.28
C ALA A 366 -1.36 -29.90 -9.49
N SER A 367 -2.67 -29.70 -9.47
CA SER A 367 -3.61 -30.58 -8.77
C SER A 367 -3.70 -31.98 -9.39
N SER A 368 -3.37 -32.12 -10.68
CA SER A 368 -3.43 -33.40 -11.40
C SER A 368 -2.09 -34.16 -11.45
N GLY A 369 -1.02 -33.61 -10.83
CA GLY A 369 0.31 -34.23 -10.85
C GLY A 369 1.00 -34.25 -12.22
N VAL A 370 0.59 -33.38 -13.14
CA VAL A 370 1.17 -33.31 -14.51
C VAL A 370 2.42 -32.45 -14.55
N LEU A 371 2.65 -31.60 -13.53
CA LEU A 371 3.81 -30.69 -13.50
C LEU A 371 5.17 -31.42 -13.52
N ASP A 372 5.24 -32.65 -12.99
CA ASP A 372 6.47 -33.46 -13.00
C ASP A 372 6.72 -34.14 -14.37
N GLY A 373 5.81 -33.94 -15.33
CA GLY A 373 5.92 -34.49 -16.68
C GLY A 373 6.52 -33.49 -17.68
N TYR A 374 6.59 -33.93 -18.93
CA TYR A 374 7.09 -33.13 -20.04
C TYR A 374 6.17 -31.92 -20.31
N CYS A 375 6.74 -30.71 -20.15
CA CYS A 375 6.10 -29.47 -20.56
C CYS A 375 7.02 -28.72 -21.54
N ASN A 376 6.47 -28.30 -22.66
CA ASN A 376 7.18 -27.45 -23.62
C ASN A 376 6.62 -26.03 -23.57
N PHE A 377 7.53 -25.03 -23.50
CA PHE A 377 7.18 -23.62 -23.47
C PHE A 377 7.75 -22.90 -24.69
N LEU A 378 6.88 -22.24 -25.45
CA LEU A 378 7.25 -21.42 -26.60
C LEU A 378 7.26 -19.95 -26.17
N ILE A 379 8.46 -19.41 -25.94
CA ILE A 379 8.66 -18.12 -25.28
C ILE A 379 9.03 -17.04 -26.29
N PRO A 380 8.26 -15.95 -26.42
CA PRO A 380 8.58 -14.85 -27.31
C PRO A 380 9.87 -14.13 -26.91
N VAL A 381 10.74 -13.90 -27.89
CA VAL A 381 11.97 -13.12 -27.75
C VAL A 381 11.93 -11.95 -28.72
N TYR A 382 11.87 -10.74 -28.19
CA TYR A 382 11.82 -9.53 -28.98
C TYR A 382 13.21 -8.91 -29.15
N ALA A 383 13.50 -8.39 -30.30
CA ALA A 383 14.68 -7.57 -30.51
C ALA A 383 14.44 -6.13 -30.04
N GLY A 384 15.44 -5.54 -29.39
CA GLY A 384 15.41 -4.14 -28.97
C GLY A 384 14.57 -3.89 -27.74
N MET A 385 14.43 -4.88 -26.87
CA MET A 385 13.82 -4.73 -25.53
C MET A 385 14.64 -3.80 -24.64
N PRO A 386 14.01 -3.18 -23.63
CA PRO A 386 14.73 -2.50 -22.56
C PRO A 386 15.76 -3.44 -21.89
N SER A 387 16.86 -2.87 -21.38
CA SER A 387 17.94 -3.65 -20.73
C SER A 387 17.49 -4.32 -19.42
N THR A 388 16.40 -3.88 -18.83
CA THR A 388 15.77 -4.48 -17.66
C THR A 388 14.33 -4.85 -18.00
N PRO A 389 13.73 -5.87 -17.34
CA PRO A 389 12.31 -6.17 -17.50
C PRO A 389 11.45 -4.96 -17.24
N CYS A 390 10.36 -4.83 -18.01
CA CYS A 390 9.40 -3.74 -17.85
C CYS A 390 8.76 -3.80 -16.46
N ALA A 391 8.74 -2.67 -15.76
CA ALA A 391 8.31 -2.62 -14.37
C ALA A 391 6.82 -2.86 -14.23
N ASP A 392 6.43 -3.54 -13.15
CA ASP A 392 5.02 -3.70 -12.79
C ASP A 392 4.44 -2.34 -12.32
N PRO A 393 3.42 -1.81 -13.00
CA PRO A 393 2.73 -0.59 -12.61
C PRO A 393 2.22 -0.59 -11.15
N ALA A 394 1.84 -1.73 -10.61
CA ALA A 394 1.36 -1.84 -9.23
C ALA A 394 2.48 -1.71 -8.18
N ASN A 395 3.73 -1.95 -8.56
CA ASN A 395 4.87 -1.92 -7.63
C ASN A 395 5.55 -0.53 -7.52
N GLY A 396 4.91 0.54 -7.99
CA GLY A 396 5.42 1.90 -7.86
C GLY A 396 6.61 2.25 -8.75
N ASN A 397 7.03 1.35 -9.65
CA ASN A 397 8.06 1.58 -10.67
C ASN A 397 7.46 1.95 -12.04
N CYS A 398 6.18 2.31 -12.06
CA CYS A 398 5.47 2.71 -13.27
C CYS A 398 5.58 4.21 -13.50
N SER A 399 5.14 4.65 -14.69
CA SER A 399 4.98 6.05 -14.99
C SER A 399 3.87 6.63 -14.14
N TYR A 400 4.23 7.48 -13.18
CA TYR A 400 3.29 8.24 -12.38
C TYR A 400 3.84 9.62 -12.07
N LEU A 401 2.93 10.53 -11.79
CA LEU A 401 3.21 11.82 -11.19
C LEU A 401 2.41 11.88 -9.90
N ALA A 402 3.10 11.86 -8.77
CA ALA A 402 2.50 12.01 -7.46
C ALA A 402 2.76 13.42 -6.95
N VAL A 403 1.72 14.11 -6.53
CA VAL A 403 1.81 15.49 -6.02
C VAL A 403 1.12 15.55 -4.67
N ALA A 404 1.79 16.12 -3.69
CA ALA A 404 1.24 16.52 -2.42
C ALA A 404 1.26 18.05 -2.30
N THR A 405 0.27 18.61 -1.63
CA THR A 405 0.22 20.01 -1.24
C THR A 405 0.11 20.08 0.28
N GLU A 406 0.43 21.20 0.90
CA GLU A 406 0.32 21.35 2.37
C GLU A 406 -1.07 21.07 2.93
N LYS A 407 -2.11 21.22 2.10
CA LYS A 407 -3.49 21.03 2.50
C LYS A 407 -3.94 19.55 2.46
N TYR A 408 -3.18 18.70 1.80
CA TYR A 408 -3.44 17.26 1.70
C TYR A 408 -2.25 16.50 2.24
N ASP A 409 -2.35 15.94 3.43
CA ASP A 409 -1.39 14.97 3.98
C ASP A 409 -1.28 13.69 3.13
N SER A 410 -2.04 13.61 2.06
CA SER A 410 -2.08 12.49 1.12
C SER A 410 -1.43 12.85 -0.20
N VAL A 411 -0.49 12.03 -0.60
CA VAL A 411 0.09 12.04 -1.94
C VAL A 411 -1.02 11.73 -2.95
N ILE A 412 -1.31 12.67 -3.86
CA ILE A 412 -2.24 12.43 -4.96
C ILE A 412 -1.47 11.72 -6.06
N PHE A 413 -1.67 10.43 -6.18
CA PHE A 413 -1.15 9.68 -7.31
C PHE A 413 -1.99 9.95 -8.55
N LEU A 414 -1.39 10.55 -9.57
CA LEU A 414 -2.07 10.80 -10.84
C LEU A 414 -2.20 9.55 -11.73
N SER A 415 -1.54 8.46 -11.36
CA SER A 415 -1.92 7.13 -11.82
C SER A 415 -3.30 6.73 -11.30
N ASN A 416 -3.84 7.48 -10.36
CA ASN A 416 -5.13 7.21 -9.77
C ASN A 416 -6.22 7.98 -10.51
N PRO A 417 -7.23 7.31 -11.08
CA PRO A 417 -8.35 7.94 -11.80
C PRO A 417 -9.28 8.78 -10.91
N VAL A 418 -8.85 9.26 -9.77
CA VAL A 418 -9.56 10.33 -9.04
C VAL A 418 -9.67 11.58 -9.90
N LEU A 419 -8.80 11.72 -10.89
CA LEU A 419 -8.98 12.65 -12.00
C LEU A 419 -9.93 12.08 -13.08
N GLN A 420 -10.96 11.37 -12.68
CA GLN A 420 -11.99 11.01 -13.64
C GLN A 420 -12.72 12.25 -14.10
N ALA A 421 -12.34 12.70 -15.26
CA ALA A 421 -13.26 13.43 -16.08
C ALA A 421 -14.35 12.48 -16.56
N SER A 422 -15.34 12.22 -15.73
CA SER A 422 -16.68 12.16 -16.30
C SER A 422 -16.96 13.57 -16.84
N SER A 423 -17.88 13.75 -17.77
CA SER A 423 -18.29 15.06 -18.29
C SER A 423 -18.76 16.07 -17.21
N GLU A 424 -18.65 15.74 -15.94
CA GLU A 424 -19.03 16.51 -14.74
C GLU A 424 -18.00 16.40 -13.62
N THR A 425 -16.76 16.13 -13.90
CA THR A 425 -15.76 15.94 -12.82
C THR A 425 -15.38 17.26 -12.24
N VAL A 426 -15.74 17.43 -11.00
CA VAL A 426 -15.19 18.45 -10.13
C VAL A 426 -13.78 17.96 -9.77
N TYR A 427 -12.77 18.58 -10.34
CA TYR A 427 -11.42 18.45 -9.82
C TYR A 427 -11.38 19.05 -8.42
N ASP A 428 -10.67 18.45 -7.50
CA ASP A 428 -10.53 18.99 -6.17
C ASP A 428 -9.97 20.41 -6.25
N THR A 429 -10.80 21.36 -5.82
CA THR A 429 -10.41 22.76 -5.80
C THR A 429 -9.59 23.03 -4.55
N ILE A 430 -8.42 23.62 -4.73
CA ILE A 430 -7.53 24.01 -3.64
C ILE A 430 -7.74 25.50 -3.37
N ASP A 431 -8.14 25.85 -2.14
CA ASP A 431 -8.19 27.22 -1.71
C ASP A 431 -6.78 27.63 -1.23
N VAL A 432 -6.25 28.70 -1.79
CA VAL A 432 -4.96 29.30 -1.41
C VAL A 432 -5.17 30.76 -1.03
N TYR A 433 -4.31 31.26 -0.16
CA TYR A 433 -4.41 32.66 0.24
C TYR A 433 -3.67 33.57 -0.74
N ALA A 434 -4.25 34.74 -1.03
CA ALA A 434 -3.59 35.76 -1.82
C ALA A 434 -2.25 36.18 -1.17
N ASN A 435 -1.22 36.36 -1.99
CA ASN A 435 0.15 36.71 -1.58
C ASN A 435 0.82 35.67 -0.66
N ASP A 436 0.39 34.42 -0.77
CA ASP A 436 1.02 33.27 -0.12
C ASP A 436 1.77 32.43 -1.15
N SER A 437 2.28 31.27 -0.73
CA SER A 437 2.89 30.28 -1.61
C SER A 437 2.07 28.97 -1.57
N LEU A 438 1.97 28.30 -2.70
CA LEU A 438 1.48 26.94 -2.79
C LEU A 438 2.67 25.98 -2.74
N CYS A 439 2.77 25.20 -1.68
CA CYS A 439 3.77 24.17 -1.53
C CYS A 439 3.41 22.96 -2.40
N LEU A 440 4.32 22.54 -3.28
CA LEU A 440 4.17 21.37 -4.14
C LEU A 440 5.33 20.42 -3.88
N ARG A 441 5.01 19.24 -3.37
CA ARG A 441 5.95 18.13 -3.20
C ARG A 441 5.54 16.95 -4.05
N GLY A 442 6.49 16.29 -4.66
CA GLY A 442 6.11 15.14 -5.45
C GLY A 442 7.26 14.37 -6.06
N ILE A 443 6.84 13.29 -6.68
CA ILE A 443 7.72 12.40 -7.42
C ILE A 443 7.05 12.09 -8.76
N ALA A 444 7.81 12.26 -9.83
CA ALA A 444 7.46 11.80 -11.15
C ALA A 444 8.36 10.62 -11.53
N THR A 445 7.76 9.56 -12.03
CA THR A 445 8.48 8.44 -12.63
C THR A 445 7.95 8.18 -14.04
N HIS A 446 8.78 7.65 -14.88
CA HIS A 446 8.41 7.24 -16.23
C HIS A 446 9.28 6.07 -16.66
N SER A 447 8.70 5.08 -17.36
CA SER A 447 9.42 3.90 -17.85
C SER A 447 10.62 4.24 -18.74
N TYR A 448 10.61 5.39 -19.39
CA TYR A 448 11.73 5.91 -20.20
C TYR A 448 12.59 6.95 -19.47
N GLY A 449 12.52 7.03 -18.14
CA GLY A 449 13.17 8.07 -17.34
C GLY A 449 12.44 9.41 -17.36
N VAL A 450 12.72 10.24 -16.35
CA VAL A 450 12.12 11.58 -16.21
C VAL A 450 13.23 12.63 -16.38
N ARG A 451 13.11 13.46 -17.40
CA ARG A 451 13.99 14.62 -17.61
C ARG A 451 13.66 15.77 -16.67
N GLY A 452 12.37 15.98 -16.36
CA GLY A 452 11.90 17.02 -15.50
C GLY A 452 10.41 17.06 -15.34
N VAL A 453 9.94 17.96 -14.49
CA VAL A 453 8.52 18.33 -14.33
C VAL A 453 8.38 19.81 -14.66
N GLU A 454 7.37 20.15 -15.45
CA GLU A 454 7.00 21.51 -15.79
C GLU A 454 5.64 21.85 -15.24
N TYR A 455 5.40 23.13 -15.01
CA TYR A 455 4.08 23.65 -14.64
C TYR A 455 3.70 24.86 -15.49
N ARG A 456 2.42 25.15 -15.53
CA ARG A 456 1.89 26.40 -16.04
C ARG A 456 0.62 26.82 -15.31
N TRP A 457 0.41 28.12 -15.26
CA TRP A 457 -0.82 28.72 -14.79
C TRP A 457 -1.72 29.05 -15.98
N ASN A 458 -2.98 28.60 -15.95
CA ASN A 458 -3.96 28.76 -17.01
C ASN A 458 -3.41 28.30 -18.38
N ASP A 459 -3.57 29.09 -19.43
CA ASP A 459 -3.02 28.85 -20.76
C ASP A 459 -1.67 29.54 -20.99
N GLY A 460 -0.95 29.85 -19.92
CA GLY A 460 0.36 30.49 -19.99
C GLY A 460 1.47 29.57 -20.49
N GLU A 461 2.69 30.13 -20.57
CA GLU A 461 3.88 29.38 -20.96
C GLU A 461 4.29 28.35 -19.91
N TRP A 462 4.82 27.22 -20.40
CA TRP A 462 5.37 26.18 -19.52
C TRP A 462 6.66 26.66 -18.85
N GLN A 463 6.77 26.43 -17.55
CA GLN A 463 7.92 26.75 -16.72
C GLN A 463 8.45 25.45 -16.10
N THR A 464 9.78 25.35 -15.97
CA THR A 464 10.39 24.20 -15.30
C THR A 464 10.11 24.25 -13.81
N LEU A 465 9.52 23.20 -13.27
CA LEU A 465 9.33 23.00 -11.84
C LEU A 465 10.61 22.40 -11.24
N CYS A 466 11.12 21.31 -11.86
CA CYS A 466 12.39 20.69 -11.46
C CYS A 466 13.04 19.98 -12.66
N GLU A 467 14.36 19.76 -12.57
CA GLU A 467 15.07 18.77 -13.36
C GLU A 467 15.02 17.41 -12.63
N GLY A 468 14.83 16.32 -13.38
CA GLY A 468 14.59 14.99 -12.81
C GLY A 468 13.16 14.81 -12.28
N GLY A 469 12.95 13.81 -11.46
CA GLY A 469 11.61 13.35 -11.06
C GLY A 469 11.17 13.70 -9.66
N THR A 470 11.99 14.39 -8.86
CA THR A 470 11.61 14.73 -7.46
C THR A 470 11.57 16.23 -7.30
N PHE A 471 10.52 16.74 -6.67
CA PHE A 471 10.36 18.18 -6.42
C PHE A 471 9.79 18.46 -5.03
N ASP A 472 10.26 19.58 -4.47
CA ASP A 472 9.76 20.21 -3.25
C ASP A 472 9.91 21.72 -3.48
N MET A 473 8.85 22.38 -3.91
CA MET A 473 8.87 23.74 -4.42
C MET A 473 7.70 24.56 -3.88
N GLU A 474 7.95 25.82 -3.63
CA GLU A 474 6.93 26.81 -3.33
C GLU A 474 6.64 27.68 -4.55
N LEU A 475 5.38 27.67 -5.00
CA LEU A 475 4.91 28.53 -6.07
C LEU A 475 4.22 29.76 -5.49
N PRO A 476 4.73 30.97 -5.71
CA PRO A 476 4.10 32.18 -5.19
C PRO A 476 2.75 32.43 -5.85
N ILE A 477 1.77 32.79 -5.04
CA ILE A 477 0.42 33.13 -5.49
C ILE A 477 0.35 34.66 -5.69
N SER A 478 0.47 35.11 -6.93
CA SER A 478 0.44 36.51 -7.31
C SER A 478 -0.91 36.98 -7.87
N TYR A 479 -1.97 36.26 -7.55
CA TYR A 479 -3.31 36.51 -8.06
C TYR A 479 -4.18 37.24 -7.03
N GLU A 480 -5.18 37.98 -7.50
CA GLU A 480 -6.11 38.72 -6.64
C GLU A 480 -7.11 37.80 -5.95
N THR A 481 -7.51 38.16 -4.74
CA THR A 481 -8.55 37.50 -3.97
C THR A 481 -9.88 37.44 -4.76
N GLY A 482 -10.55 36.29 -4.69
CA GLY A 482 -11.82 36.04 -5.37
C GLY A 482 -11.67 35.59 -6.82
N THR A 483 -10.46 35.24 -7.26
CA THR A 483 -10.20 34.69 -8.59
C THR A 483 -9.92 33.19 -8.53
N SER A 484 -10.22 32.49 -9.64
CA SER A 484 -9.93 31.07 -9.80
C SER A 484 -8.97 30.86 -10.97
N HIS A 485 -8.00 29.99 -10.77
CA HIS A 485 -6.95 29.70 -11.74
C HIS A 485 -6.75 28.20 -11.90
N ILE A 486 -6.17 27.80 -13.01
CA ILE A 486 -5.81 26.42 -13.29
C ILE A 486 -4.29 26.29 -13.21
N LEU A 487 -3.81 25.43 -12.33
CA LEU A 487 -2.42 25.01 -12.30
C LEU A 487 -2.31 23.64 -12.96
N THR A 488 -1.51 23.55 -14.01
CA THR A 488 -1.24 22.27 -14.70
C THR A 488 0.23 21.91 -14.52
N LEU A 489 0.51 20.70 -14.04
CA LEU A 489 1.85 20.11 -14.01
C LEU A 489 1.94 19.04 -15.11
N ARG A 490 3.13 18.84 -15.67
CA ARG A 490 3.39 17.71 -16.58
C ARG A 490 4.80 17.15 -16.38
N THR A 491 4.92 15.82 -16.57
CA THR A 491 6.22 15.16 -16.65
C THR A 491 6.81 15.28 -18.04
N LEU A 492 8.13 15.45 -18.13
CA LEU A 492 8.91 15.33 -19.35
C LEU A 492 9.70 14.03 -19.28
N ALA A 493 9.36 13.05 -20.10
CA ALA A 493 10.12 11.82 -20.17
C ALA A 493 11.52 12.04 -20.78
N GLU A 494 12.52 11.36 -20.23
CA GLU A 494 13.79 11.14 -20.93
C GLU A 494 13.54 10.14 -22.05
N TYR A 495 13.55 10.64 -23.24
CA TYR A 495 13.35 9.79 -24.41
C TYR A 495 14.66 9.62 -25.15
N ASN A 496 15.10 8.37 -25.21
CA ASN A 496 16.30 8.02 -25.98
C ASN A 496 15.89 7.42 -27.32
N HIS A 497 15.37 8.25 -28.21
CA HIS A 497 15.09 7.81 -29.57
C HIS A 497 15.66 8.79 -30.60
N ASP A 498 16.34 8.23 -31.59
CA ASP A 498 17.00 8.94 -32.69
C ASP A 498 16.05 9.68 -33.63
N ASP A 499 14.73 9.61 -33.39
CA ASP A 499 13.71 10.25 -34.20
C ASP A 499 12.94 11.37 -33.46
N PRO A 500 13.33 12.64 -33.67
CA PRO A 500 12.64 13.76 -33.05
C PRO A 500 11.17 13.92 -33.46
N SER A 501 10.74 13.31 -34.56
CA SER A 501 9.35 13.40 -35.04
C SER A 501 8.37 12.56 -34.24
N LYS A 502 8.88 11.57 -33.48
CA LYS A 502 8.09 10.67 -32.63
C LYS A 502 7.85 11.19 -31.22
N LYS A 503 8.34 12.39 -30.87
CA LYS A 503 8.20 13.00 -29.54
C LYS A 503 6.75 13.22 -29.11
N SER A 504 5.80 13.23 -30.02
CA SER A 504 4.38 13.52 -29.74
C SER A 504 3.59 12.33 -29.19
N ASN A 505 4.12 11.10 -29.25
CA ASN A 505 3.39 9.87 -28.88
C ASN A 505 3.72 9.34 -27.49
N TYR A 506 4.58 10.02 -26.72
CA TYR A 506 4.91 9.60 -25.37
C TYR A 506 4.03 10.34 -24.38
N MET A 507 3.37 9.57 -23.53
CA MET A 507 2.46 10.09 -22.54
C MET A 507 3.13 11.15 -21.68
N VAL A 508 2.68 12.38 -21.85
CA VAL A 508 2.90 13.42 -20.89
C VAL A 508 1.90 13.20 -19.77
N LEU A 509 2.39 12.72 -18.62
CA LEU A 509 1.56 12.68 -17.44
C LEU A 509 1.31 14.10 -16.98
N SER A 510 0.07 14.47 -16.78
CA SER A 510 -0.27 15.81 -16.30
C SER A 510 -1.23 15.78 -15.12
N ALA A 511 -1.02 16.71 -14.20
CA ALA A 511 -1.89 17.02 -13.07
C ALA A 511 -2.56 18.37 -13.31
N VAL A 512 -3.84 18.46 -13.04
CA VAL A 512 -4.57 19.71 -13.14
C VAL A 512 -5.24 20.01 -11.82
N PHE A 513 -4.95 21.19 -11.29
CA PHE A 513 -5.52 21.70 -10.04
C PHE A 513 -6.32 22.96 -10.32
N TYR A 514 -7.50 23.05 -9.75
CA TYR A 514 -8.26 24.28 -9.70
C TYR A 514 -7.88 25.02 -8.41
N ILE A 515 -7.37 26.23 -8.54
CA ILE A 515 -6.87 27.04 -7.43
C ILE A 515 -7.80 28.23 -7.24
N ASN A 516 -8.50 28.30 -6.11
CA ASN A 516 -9.24 29.48 -5.70
C ASN A 516 -8.36 30.36 -4.81
N VAL A 517 -8.23 31.60 -5.19
CA VAL A 517 -7.50 32.60 -4.37
C VAL A 517 -8.48 33.24 -3.42
N ILE A 518 -8.34 32.96 -2.13
CA ILE A 518 -9.25 33.44 -1.09
C ILE A 518 -8.56 34.44 -0.16
N GLU A 519 -9.33 35.24 0.54
CA GLU A 519 -8.79 36.07 1.62
C GLU A 519 -8.40 35.20 2.81
N ARG A 520 -7.21 35.42 3.36
CA ARG A 520 -6.75 34.72 4.54
C ARG A 520 -7.67 35.08 5.72
N PRO A 521 -8.32 34.12 6.38
CA PRO A 521 -9.20 34.40 7.52
C PRO A 521 -8.39 34.98 8.67
N LYS A 522 -9.11 35.69 9.55
CA LYS A 522 -8.53 36.21 10.77
C LYS A 522 -9.09 35.45 11.96
N VAL A 523 -8.24 35.21 12.92
CA VAL A 523 -8.53 34.51 14.16
C VAL A 523 -8.26 35.39 15.37
N ASN A 524 -8.93 35.13 16.46
CA ASN A 524 -8.70 35.83 17.70
C ASN A 524 -7.64 35.10 18.53
N VAL A 525 -6.55 35.80 18.84
CA VAL A 525 -5.57 35.34 19.81
C VAL A 525 -5.82 36.09 21.12
N SER A 526 -6.31 35.40 22.14
CA SER A 526 -6.59 35.96 23.46
C SER A 526 -5.48 35.56 24.43
N VAL A 527 -4.88 36.57 25.06
CA VAL A 527 -3.82 36.36 26.06
C VAL A 527 -4.28 36.97 27.38
N GLU A 528 -4.43 36.09 28.37
CA GLU A 528 -4.79 36.47 29.73
C GLU A 528 -3.56 36.53 30.62
N HIS A 529 -3.33 37.72 31.20
CA HIS A 529 -2.25 37.96 32.13
C HIS A 529 -2.82 38.61 33.40
N HIS A 530 -2.80 37.90 34.51
CA HIS A 530 -3.56 38.20 35.73
C HIS A 530 -5.06 38.30 35.43
N GLU A 531 -5.68 39.45 35.75
CA GLU A 531 -7.10 39.72 35.50
C GLU A 531 -7.35 40.44 34.15
N ASN A 532 -6.32 40.64 33.35
CA ASN A 532 -6.41 41.36 32.07
C ASN A 532 -6.30 40.43 30.89
N THR A 533 -7.34 40.42 30.07
CA THR A 533 -7.33 39.67 28.78
C THR A 533 -7.16 40.66 27.63
N THR A 534 -6.17 40.40 26.79
CA THR A 534 -5.94 41.13 25.54
C THR A 534 -6.29 40.19 24.38
N THR A 535 -7.23 40.61 23.53
CA THR A 535 -7.56 39.85 22.29
C THR A 535 -7.03 40.60 21.09
N THR A 536 -6.23 39.94 20.27
CA THR A 536 -5.64 40.44 19.03
C THR A 536 -6.23 39.70 17.85
N LEU A 537 -6.74 40.43 16.86
CA LEU A 537 -7.18 39.87 15.60
C LEU A 537 -5.95 39.62 14.70
N HIS A 538 -5.65 38.38 14.41
CA HIS A 538 -4.45 37.97 13.70
C HIS A 538 -4.78 37.14 12.45
N LEU A 539 -3.91 37.11 11.45
CA LEU A 539 -4.10 36.31 10.24
C LEU A 539 -3.91 34.84 10.55
N SER A 540 -4.88 34.01 10.20
CA SER A 540 -4.83 32.55 10.39
C SER A 540 -3.62 31.93 9.68
N GLY A 541 -2.93 30.98 10.33
CA GLY A 541 -1.80 30.28 9.75
C GLY A 541 -0.54 31.16 9.57
N THR A 542 -0.44 32.28 10.28
CA THR A 542 0.80 33.10 10.33
C THR A 542 1.34 33.17 11.75
N ASP A 543 2.63 33.44 11.86
CA ASP A 543 3.32 33.47 13.15
C ASP A 543 2.85 34.63 14.04
N PHE A 544 2.44 34.30 15.24
CA PHE A 544 2.10 35.22 16.31
C PHE A 544 3.04 35.01 17.51
N THR A 545 3.72 36.04 17.91
CA THR A 545 4.60 35.98 19.09
C THR A 545 3.83 36.32 20.35
N LEU A 546 3.76 35.39 21.29
CA LEU A 546 3.19 35.63 22.61
C LEU A 546 3.98 36.68 23.39
N PRO A 547 3.38 37.46 24.31
CA PRO A 547 4.05 38.49 25.05
C PRO A 547 5.27 37.97 25.81
N VAL A 548 6.29 38.82 25.91
CA VAL A 548 7.44 38.53 26.75
C VAL A 548 7.04 38.82 28.21
N CYS A 549 7.05 37.81 29.06
CA CYS A 549 6.84 37.94 30.48
C CYS A 549 8.14 37.67 31.24
N THR A 550 8.55 38.64 32.06
CA THR A 550 9.76 38.57 32.91
C THR A 550 9.43 38.51 34.40
N GLU A 551 8.15 38.34 34.73
CA GLU A 551 7.71 38.27 36.10
C GLU A 551 8.24 37.01 36.81
N LYS A 552 8.49 37.20 38.12
CA LYS A 552 8.98 36.09 38.95
C LYS A 552 8.00 34.92 38.97
N ASN A 553 8.56 33.73 38.92
CA ASN A 553 7.82 32.44 38.92
C ASN A 553 6.87 32.24 37.75
N PHE A 554 6.91 33.06 36.70
CA PHE A 554 6.21 32.78 35.45
C PHE A 554 6.84 31.53 34.80
N VAL A 555 6.02 30.52 34.57
CA VAL A 555 6.47 29.26 33.96
C VAL A 555 6.08 29.11 32.50
N GLY A 556 5.16 29.91 31.99
CA GLY A 556 4.80 29.91 30.57
C GLY A 556 3.38 30.39 30.31
N TRP A 557 3.04 30.42 29.03
CA TRP A 557 1.71 30.66 28.51
C TRP A 557 1.00 29.33 28.31
N TYR A 558 -0.05 29.06 29.09
CA TYR A 558 -0.82 27.83 29.06
C TYR A 558 -2.02 27.97 28.12
N GLY A 559 -2.02 27.16 27.05
CA GLY A 559 -3.07 27.15 26.03
C GLY A 559 -4.30 26.33 26.42
N SER A 560 -5.42 26.63 25.79
CA SER A 560 -6.69 25.87 25.95
C SER A 560 -6.59 24.42 25.48
N ASP A 561 -5.60 24.10 24.68
CA ASP A 561 -5.23 22.75 24.20
C ASP A 561 -4.26 22.02 25.14
N ASN A 562 -3.97 22.58 26.31
CA ASN A 562 -2.98 22.15 27.29
C ASN A 562 -1.53 22.30 26.84
N THR A 563 -1.23 23.01 25.79
CA THR A 563 0.16 23.36 25.46
C THR A 563 0.71 24.39 26.46
N LEU A 564 2.01 24.31 26.76
CA LEU A 564 2.71 25.32 27.53
C LEU A 564 3.87 25.87 26.69
N LEU A 565 3.88 27.18 26.49
CA LEU A 565 4.86 27.87 25.68
C LEU A 565 5.71 28.84 26.54
N PRO A 566 6.99 29.02 26.22
CA PRO A 566 7.84 29.95 26.95
C PRO A 566 7.43 31.43 26.74
N SER A 567 7.97 32.30 27.56
CA SER A 567 7.90 33.74 27.37
C SER A 567 8.40 34.12 25.98
N GLY A 568 7.57 34.83 25.20
CA GLY A 568 7.90 35.19 23.81
C GLY A 568 7.77 33.99 22.84
N GLY A 569 7.13 32.91 23.24
CA GLY A 569 6.89 31.74 22.36
C GLY A 569 6.10 32.13 21.12
N VAL A 570 6.39 31.44 19.99
CA VAL A 570 5.71 31.67 18.70
C VAL A 570 4.66 30.61 18.48
N ILE A 571 3.49 31.01 18.01
CA ILE A 571 2.38 30.15 17.61
C ILE A 571 1.94 30.50 16.20
N THR A 572 1.33 29.54 15.51
CA THR A 572 0.76 29.72 14.17
C THR A 572 -0.73 29.36 14.23
N PRO A 573 -1.61 30.24 14.75
CA PRO A 573 -3.00 29.90 15.02
C PRO A 573 -3.84 29.79 13.75
N GLU A 574 -4.53 28.67 13.58
CA GLU A 574 -5.48 28.44 12.47
C GLU A 574 -6.94 28.70 12.89
N ALA A 575 -7.21 28.76 14.17
CA ALA A 575 -8.50 29.06 14.77
C ALA A 575 -8.34 29.99 15.98
N ASP A 576 -9.44 30.46 16.55
CA ASP A 576 -9.44 31.24 17.79
C ASP A 576 -8.76 30.46 18.92
N VAL A 577 -7.76 31.05 19.54
CA VAL A 577 -6.96 30.44 20.61
C VAL A 577 -6.88 31.36 21.84
N SER A 578 -6.70 30.75 22.99
CA SER A 578 -6.51 31.50 24.24
C SER A 578 -5.35 30.93 25.05
N TYR A 579 -4.55 31.82 25.60
CA TYR A 579 -3.43 31.52 26.45
C TYR A 579 -3.52 32.28 27.77
N THR A 580 -3.31 31.59 28.89
CA THR A 580 -3.31 32.18 30.23
C THR A 580 -1.90 32.09 30.81
N ALA A 581 -1.44 33.16 31.44
CA ALA A 581 -0.16 33.17 32.13
C ALA A 581 -0.16 32.18 33.30
N LEU A 582 0.75 31.22 33.27
CA LEU A 582 0.91 30.25 34.33
C LEU A 582 2.07 30.61 35.23
N TYR A 583 1.81 30.64 36.54
CA TYR A 583 2.81 30.92 37.55
C TYR A 583 2.99 29.78 38.49
N MET A 584 4.23 29.46 38.84
CA MET A 584 4.51 28.50 39.92
C MET A 584 4.41 29.17 41.24
N ARG A 585 3.46 28.76 42.06
CA ARG A 585 3.29 29.22 43.44
C ARG A 585 3.90 28.22 44.40
N PHE A 586 4.72 28.76 45.33
CA PHE A 586 5.31 28.00 46.43
C PHE A 586 4.95 28.63 47.75
N GLU A 587 4.66 27.76 48.70
CA GLU A 587 4.58 28.11 50.12
C GLU A 587 5.72 27.39 50.87
N MET A 588 6.33 28.09 51.77
CA MET A 588 7.36 27.49 52.62
C MET A 588 6.75 27.15 53.97
N MET A 589 6.79 25.89 54.31
CA MET A 589 6.30 25.44 55.60
C MET A 589 7.31 25.84 56.69
N ARG A 590 6.81 26.49 57.76
CA ARG A 590 7.61 26.94 58.87
C ARG A 590 7.92 25.74 59.75
N GLY A 591 9.16 25.34 59.84
CA GLY A 591 9.61 24.27 60.71
C GLY A 591 10.42 23.24 60.00
N ALA A 592 10.99 22.37 60.74
CA ALA A 592 11.63 21.15 60.28
C ALA A 592 11.21 19.99 61.20
N ALA A 593 11.29 18.78 60.68
CA ALA A 593 11.09 17.58 61.47
C ALA A 593 12.41 16.82 61.59
N LEU A 594 12.58 16.11 62.68
CA LEU A 594 13.60 15.09 62.83
C LEU A 594 13.06 13.79 62.23
N VAL A 595 13.89 13.17 61.41
CA VAL A 595 13.62 11.84 60.81
C VAL A 595 14.82 10.92 61.04
N PHE A 596 14.55 9.64 61.25
CA PHE A 596 15.53 8.66 61.66
C PHE A 596 15.61 7.46 60.74
N PRO A 597 15.89 7.63 59.44
CA PRO A 597 16.05 6.50 58.54
C PRO A 597 17.27 5.71 58.95
N ASN A 598 17.11 4.36 59.10
CA ASN A 598 18.18 3.44 59.54
C ASN A 598 18.88 3.85 60.85
N ASP A 599 18.15 4.48 61.78
CA ASP A 599 18.65 5.02 63.05
C ASP A 599 19.64 6.20 62.90
N GLU A 600 19.73 6.80 61.70
CA GLU A 600 20.54 7.99 61.44
C GLU A 600 19.71 9.27 61.64
N THR A 601 20.28 10.30 62.25
CA THR A 601 19.59 11.57 62.51
C THR A 601 19.65 12.51 61.34
N HIS A 602 18.49 12.98 60.81
CA HIS A 602 18.38 13.99 59.78
C HIS A 602 17.35 15.06 60.15
N LEU A 603 17.57 16.30 59.66
CA LEU A 603 16.55 17.34 59.64
C LEU A 603 15.87 17.32 58.29
N ARG A 604 14.54 17.19 58.28
CA ARG A 604 13.69 17.28 57.08
C ARG A 604 13.02 18.64 57.02
N PHE A 605 13.28 19.35 55.96
CA PHE A 605 12.65 20.62 55.65
C PHE A 605 11.52 20.42 54.64
N TYR A 606 10.52 21.31 54.69
CA TYR A 606 9.33 21.22 53.86
C TYR A 606 9.10 22.49 53.06
N ALA A 607 8.63 22.29 51.84
CA ALA A 607 8.01 23.30 50.96
C ALA A 607 6.71 22.76 50.40
N ALA A 608 5.90 23.59 49.81
CA ALA A 608 4.69 23.16 49.14
C ALA A 608 4.59 23.87 47.77
N ALA A 609 4.18 23.15 46.75
CA ALA A 609 3.85 23.68 45.42
C ALA A 609 2.37 23.56 45.16
N GLU A 610 1.76 24.56 44.52
CA GLU A 610 0.33 24.59 44.23
C GLU A 610 -0.09 23.40 43.35
N ALA A 611 -1.07 22.63 43.81
CA ALA A 611 -1.46 21.39 43.13
C ALA A 611 -2.08 21.65 41.74
N GLU A 612 -2.88 22.70 41.57
CA GLU A 612 -3.53 23.07 40.33
C GLU A 612 -2.51 23.39 39.25
N THR A 613 -1.45 24.17 39.57
CA THR A 613 -0.37 24.46 38.65
C THR A 613 0.38 23.20 38.24
N LEU A 614 0.64 22.28 39.19
CA LEU A 614 1.27 21.01 38.89
C LEU A 614 0.42 20.10 38.00
N GLU A 615 -0.89 20.12 38.18
CA GLU A 615 -1.82 19.38 37.31
C GLU A 615 -1.86 19.92 35.88
N LYS A 616 -1.83 21.25 35.72
CA LYS A 616 -1.71 21.89 34.40
C LYS A 616 -0.39 21.52 33.72
N LEU A 617 0.71 21.55 34.46
CA LEU A 617 2.01 21.14 33.96
C LEU A 617 2.04 19.64 33.58
N ALA A 618 1.45 18.79 34.37
CA ALA A 618 1.37 17.35 34.10
C ALA A 618 0.53 17.02 32.83
N LYS A 619 -0.42 17.88 32.46
CA LYS A 619 -1.22 17.75 31.24
C LYS A 619 -0.55 18.40 30.02
N SER A 620 0.47 19.22 30.23
CA SER A 620 1.15 19.97 29.17
C SER A 620 2.28 19.18 28.55
N ASN A 621 2.88 19.77 27.49
CA ASN A 621 4.10 19.31 26.83
C ASN A 621 5.39 19.66 27.62
N ALA A 622 5.27 20.31 28.76
CA ALA A 622 6.40 20.66 29.61
C ALA A 622 6.53 19.73 30.82
N SER A 623 7.71 19.65 31.37
CA SER A 623 7.99 18.92 32.60
C SER A 623 8.55 19.85 33.68
N ILE A 624 8.31 19.50 34.94
CA ILE A 624 8.86 20.23 36.08
C ILE A 624 9.73 19.31 36.94
N SER A 625 10.87 19.81 37.32
CA SER A 625 11.79 19.17 38.27
C SER A 625 12.04 20.08 39.47
N PHE A 626 12.04 19.49 40.67
CA PHE A 626 12.26 20.19 41.91
C PHE A 626 13.64 19.93 42.45
N PHE A 627 14.25 20.96 43.04
CA PHE A 627 15.61 20.91 43.60
C PHE A 627 15.62 21.59 44.97
N ALA A 628 16.45 21.05 45.86
CA ALA A 628 16.70 21.62 47.15
C ALA A 628 18.20 21.64 47.45
N THR A 629 18.62 22.69 48.12
CA THR A 629 19.94 22.77 48.69
C THR A 629 19.85 23.05 50.19
N ILE A 630 20.45 22.22 50.98
CA ILE A 630 20.63 22.48 52.42
C ILE A 630 21.83 23.38 52.60
N VAL A 631 21.63 24.42 53.37
CA VAL A 631 22.66 25.43 53.67
C VAL A 631 23.05 25.27 55.15
N ASN A 632 24.28 24.93 55.41
CA ASN A 632 24.83 24.81 56.72
C ASN A 632 25.06 26.19 57.34
N GLU A 633 25.33 26.25 58.65
CA GLU A 633 25.60 27.50 59.38
C GLU A 633 26.80 28.27 58.85
N ASP A 634 27.81 27.56 58.34
CA ASP A 634 29.00 28.18 57.69
C ASP A 634 28.77 28.63 56.25
N GLY A 635 27.54 28.48 55.74
CA GLY A 635 27.16 28.83 54.38
C GLY A 635 27.49 27.77 53.34
N THR A 636 28.00 26.60 53.74
CA THR A 636 28.22 25.47 52.82
C THR A 636 26.89 24.96 52.29
N GLU A 637 26.80 24.82 50.95
CA GLU A 637 25.59 24.38 50.26
C GLU A 637 25.72 22.92 49.81
N ILE A 638 24.74 22.08 50.16
CA ILE A 638 24.69 20.66 49.81
C ILE A 638 23.38 20.32 49.12
N SER A 639 23.44 19.87 47.87
CA SER A 639 22.26 19.41 47.16
C SER A 639 21.60 18.22 47.83
N SER A 640 20.28 18.24 47.99
CA SER A 640 19.48 17.18 48.57
C SER A 640 18.38 16.72 47.61
N PRO A 641 18.10 15.41 47.50
CA PRO A 641 16.95 14.90 46.74
C PRO A 641 15.64 15.47 47.29
N VAL A 642 14.73 15.84 46.38
CA VAL A 642 13.39 16.33 46.74
C VAL A 642 12.40 15.18 46.62
N THR A 643 11.67 14.94 47.68
CA THR A 643 10.55 13.97 47.71
C THR A 643 9.24 14.73 47.62
N LEU A 644 8.41 14.38 46.62
CA LEU A 644 7.06 14.88 46.49
C LEU A 644 6.08 13.94 47.19
N SER A 645 5.36 14.43 48.17
CA SER A 645 4.41 13.67 48.99
C SER A 645 2.96 14.12 48.77
N GLY A 646 2.01 13.64 49.54
CA GLY A 646 0.59 13.80 49.39
C GLY A 646 0.08 15.25 49.27
N ILE A 647 -1.23 15.38 49.12
CA ILE A 647 -1.94 16.68 49.02
C ILE A 647 -2.24 17.19 50.41
N ASP A 648 -1.93 18.45 50.69
CA ASP A 648 -2.26 19.20 51.89
C ASP A 648 -3.23 20.35 51.53
N ASN A 649 -4.33 20.45 52.25
CA ASN A 649 -5.36 21.48 52.05
C ASN A 649 -5.36 22.54 53.18
N SER A 650 -4.33 22.55 54.05
CA SER A 650 -4.30 23.40 55.27
C SER A 650 -4.27 24.91 54.97
N PHE A 651 -3.93 25.30 53.70
CA PHE A 651 -3.79 26.71 53.32
C PHE A 651 -4.93 27.27 52.47
N GLY A 652 -6.06 26.59 52.42
CA GLY A 652 -7.25 27.03 51.68
C GLY A 652 -7.25 26.66 50.18
N THR A 653 -6.10 26.23 49.63
CA THR A 653 -5.92 25.61 48.32
C THR A 653 -5.16 24.31 48.46
N ALA A 654 -5.28 23.41 47.47
CA ALA A 654 -4.55 22.16 47.52
C ALA A 654 -3.06 22.38 47.18
N TRP A 655 -2.18 21.80 48.00
CA TRP A 655 -0.75 21.89 47.88
C TRP A 655 -0.13 20.52 47.83
N ARG A 656 0.89 20.34 47.00
CA ARG A 656 1.78 19.16 47.04
C ARG A 656 2.96 19.45 47.92
N VAL A 657 3.14 18.63 48.95
CA VAL A 657 4.23 18.80 49.91
C VAL A 657 5.51 18.24 49.35
N LEU A 658 6.57 19.02 49.42
CA LEU A 658 7.92 18.73 48.97
C LEU A 658 8.82 18.68 50.23
N SER A 659 9.70 17.70 50.33
CA SER A 659 10.63 17.59 51.42
C SER A 659 12.05 17.30 50.96
N ALA A 660 13.02 17.77 51.74
CA ALA A 660 14.43 17.49 51.54
C ALA A 660 15.12 17.31 52.90
N ASP A 661 16.03 16.37 52.97
CA ASP A 661 16.71 15.98 54.21
C ASP A 661 18.15 16.50 54.22
N THR A 662 18.69 16.82 55.39
CA THR A 662 20.13 17.03 55.57
C THR A 662 20.86 15.71 55.29
N GLN A 663 22.17 15.79 55.17
CA GLN A 663 23.03 14.61 55.39
C GLN A 663 22.84 14.12 56.83
N THR A 664 23.29 12.92 57.11
CA THR A 664 23.34 12.40 58.48
C THR A 664 24.02 13.41 59.38
N LEU A 665 23.35 13.79 60.47
CA LEU A 665 23.86 14.69 61.47
C LEU A 665 24.63 13.93 62.55
N GLU A 666 25.85 14.37 62.81
CA GLU A 666 26.67 13.80 63.90
C GLU A 666 26.38 14.57 65.19
N GLU A 667 26.67 13.96 66.35
CA GLU A 667 26.39 14.50 67.67
C GLU A 667 26.94 15.92 67.86
N ASP A 668 28.16 16.23 67.35
CA ASP A 668 28.80 17.53 67.41
C ASP A 668 28.15 18.60 66.50
N THR A 669 27.18 18.21 65.65
CA THR A 669 26.48 19.09 64.72
C THR A 669 25.02 19.35 65.14
N TYR A 670 24.48 18.70 66.17
CA TYR A 670 23.06 18.83 66.57
C TYR A 670 22.65 20.27 67.01
N HIS A 671 23.60 21.05 67.44
CA HIS A 671 23.38 22.45 67.81
C HIS A 671 23.49 23.45 66.64
N LYS A 672 24.06 22.99 65.48
CA LYS A 672 24.27 23.87 64.33
C LYS A 672 22.96 24.10 63.60
N ASN A 673 22.82 25.31 63.04
CA ASN A 673 21.66 25.71 62.27
C ASN A 673 21.79 25.29 60.83
N TYR A 674 20.73 24.71 60.34
CA TYR A 674 20.55 24.34 58.92
C TYR A 674 19.37 25.11 58.34
N SER A 675 19.43 25.42 57.05
CA SER A 675 18.35 26.04 56.31
C SER A 675 18.23 25.39 54.94
N MET A 676 17.13 25.62 54.25
CA MET A 676 16.91 25.09 52.92
C MET A 676 16.66 26.21 51.91
N ARG A 677 17.28 26.06 50.73
CA ARG A 677 16.85 26.74 49.51
C ARG A 677 16.14 25.72 48.65
N PHE A 678 15.08 26.23 48.02
CA PHE A 678 14.23 25.38 47.20
C PHE A 678 13.89 26.06 45.90
N TRP A 679 13.96 25.35 44.74
CA TRP A 679 13.56 25.89 43.44
C TRP A 679 13.01 24.78 42.52
N ALA A 680 12.41 25.21 41.40
CA ALA A 680 11.93 24.33 40.35
C ALA A 680 12.46 24.81 38.99
N ILE A 681 12.67 23.84 38.09
CA ILE A 681 13.01 24.07 36.68
C ILE A 681 11.90 23.49 35.84
N CYS A 682 11.32 24.35 34.97
CA CYS A 682 10.37 23.93 33.98
C CYS A 682 11.10 23.78 32.63
N SER A 683 11.01 22.58 32.03
CA SER A 683 11.63 22.26 30.75
C SER A 683 10.55 22.09 29.68
N TYR A 684 10.72 22.74 28.53
CA TYR A 684 9.81 22.68 27.41
C TYR A 684 10.26 21.65 26.38
N SER A 685 9.33 21.18 25.54
CA SER A 685 9.60 20.20 24.49
C SER A 685 10.56 20.66 23.40
N ASP A 686 10.72 21.99 23.23
CA ASP A 686 11.67 22.60 22.29
C ASP A 686 13.10 22.64 22.84
N GLY A 687 13.36 22.07 24.03
CA GLY A 687 14.66 22.09 24.71
C GLY A 687 14.95 23.35 25.53
N SER A 688 14.08 24.36 25.54
CA SER A 688 14.22 25.54 26.40
C SER A 688 13.99 25.16 27.87
N VAL A 689 14.65 25.85 28.76
CA VAL A 689 14.56 25.61 30.21
C VAL A 689 14.32 26.93 30.92
N LYS A 690 13.31 26.97 31.77
CA LYS A 690 13.06 28.09 32.65
C LYS A 690 13.17 27.67 34.10
N ALA A 691 14.04 28.37 34.83
CA ALA A 691 14.12 28.24 36.28
C ALA A 691 13.09 29.15 36.94
N SER A 692 12.38 28.63 37.91
CA SER A 692 11.47 29.40 38.76
C SER A 692 11.83 29.08 40.20
N ALA A 693 12.30 30.05 40.94
CA ALA A 693 12.77 29.85 42.30
C ALA A 693 12.10 30.87 43.24
N PRO A 694 11.61 30.44 44.38
CA PRO A 694 11.36 31.37 45.47
C PRO A 694 12.68 31.96 46.00
N ASP A 695 12.72 33.25 46.33
CA ASP A 695 13.89 33.85 46.95
C ASP A 695 13.95 33.49 48.40
N GLY A 696 15.15 33.19 48.84
CA GLY A 696 15.49 33.23 50.24
C GLY A 696 15.83 31.92 50.87
N ILE A 697 16.49 32.03 51.95
CA ILE A 697 16.75 30.94 52.92
C ILE A 697 15.53 30.88 53.79
N TYR A 698 14.90 29.70 53.87
CA TYR A 698 13.73 29.48 54.65
C TYR A 698 14.03 28.59 55.84
N CYS A 699 13.53 29.01 56.98
CA CYS A 699 13.55 28.23 58.20
C CYS A 699 14.95 27.76 58.61
N GLN A 700 15.59 28.48 59.48
CA GLN A 700 16.80 27.98 60.21
C GLN A 700 16.37 27.13 61.39
N ARG A 701 16.87 25.92 61.47
CA ARG A 701 16.61 25.00 62.59
C ARG A 701 17.84 24.17 62.89
N SER A 702 18.06 23.93 64.17
CA SER A 702 18.98 22.87 64.62
C SER A 702 18.25 21.62 65.07
N ALA A 703 18.94 20.47 65.07
CA ALA A 703 18.35 19.24 65.54
C ALA A 703 17.94 19.37 67.05
N ALA A 704 18.71 20.06 67.83
CA ALA A 704 18.44 20.32 69.26
C ALA A 704 17.14 21.14 69.46
N GLU A 705 16.96 22.23 68.67
CA GLU A 705 15.74 23.02 68.75
C GLU A 705 14.48 22.21 68.37
N VAL A 706 14.57 21.38 67.31
CA VAL A 706 13.44 20.57 66.89
C VAL A 706 13.14 19.47 67.91
N ALA A 707 14.17 18.81 68.45
CA ALA A 707 14.02 17.79 69.52
C ALA A 707 13.38 18.42 70.78
N SER A 708 13.85 19.59 71.20
CA SER A 708 13.27 20.32 72.37
C SER A 708 11.82 20.68 72.14
N ALA A 709 11.47 21.21 70.98
CA ALA A 709 10.13 21.55 70.63
C ALA A 709 9.20 20.30 70.57
N ALA A 710 9.66 19.23 69.98
CA ALA A 710 8.94 17.96 69.91
C ALA A 710 8.64 17.37 71.28
N LEU A 711 9.59 17.36 72.20
CA LEU A 711 9.36 16.87 73.54
C LEU A 711 8.50 17.79 74.42
N ALA A 712 8.41 19.08 74.10
CA ALA A 712 7.54 20.06 74.74
C ALA A 712 6.09 20.01 74.23
N ASP A 713 5.88 19.41 73.07
CA ASP A 713 4.54 19.32 72.47
C ASP A 713 3.75 18.17 73.12
N THR A 714 2.79 18.52 73.97
CA THR A 714 1.93 17.54 74.64
C THR A 714 0.74 17.06 73.80
N THR A 715 0.59 17.59 72.60
CA THR A 715 -0.53 17.23 71.69
C THR A 715 -0.19 16.03 70.81
N VAL A 716 1.08 15.70 70.65
CA VAL A 716 1.58 14.55 69.86
C VAL A 716 2.14 13.49 70.83
N GLN A 717 1.68 12.27 70.66
CA GLN A 717 2.24 11.13 71.40
C GLN A 717 3.25 10.38 70.50
N TYR A 718 4.53 10.55 70.81
CA TYR A 718 5.61 9.89 70.08
C TYR A 718 5.87 8.45 70.60
N ASP A 719 6.33 7.58 69.72
CA ASP A 719 6.82 6.26 70.08
C ASP A 719 8.00 6.36 71.05
N SER A 720 8.20 5.32 71.88
CA SER A 720 9.27 5.23 72.88
C SER A 720 10.64 5.39 72.26
N ASP A 721 10.86 4.83 71.09
CA ASP A 721 12.16 4.86 70.42
C ASP A 721 12.45 6.26 69.85
N ILE A 722 11.41 6.94 69.30
CA ILE A 722 11.52 8.33 68.89
C ILE A 722 11.85 9.22 70.09
N VAL A 723 11.14 9.03 71.23
CA VAL A 723 11.40 9.80 72.46
C VAL A 723 12.84 9.57 72.97
N LYS A 724 13.36 8.38 72.86
CA LYS A 724 14.74 8.05 73.19
C LYS A 724 15.72 8.84 72.29
N HIS A 725 15.58 8.79 70.99
CA HIS A 725 16.42 9.56 70.07
C HIS A 725 16.37 11.07 70.29
N LEU A 726 15.18 11.61 70.54
CA LEU A 726 15.03 13.04 70.85
C LEU A 726 15.80 13.43 72.16
N LYS A 727 15.82 12.60 73.18
CA LYS A 727 16.57 12.82 74.40
C LYS A 727 18.09 12.66 74.21
N GLU A 728 18.54 11.72 73.38
CA GLU A 728 19.94 11.55 73.02
C GLU A 728 20.48 12.81 72.33
N ILE A 729 19.71 13.35 71.36
CA ILE A 729 20.07 14.61 70.66
C ILE A 729 20.25 15.77 71.69
N LEU A 730 19.36 15.90 72.66
CA LEU A 730 19.46 16.95 73.66
C LEU A 730 20.60 16.72 74.66
N SER A 731 20.89 15.47 75.03
CA SER A 731 22.01 15.16 75.91
C SER A 731 23.35 15.43 75.29
N ALA A 732 23.53 15.14 73.98
CA ALA A 732 24.74 15.46 73.24
C ALA A 732 25.03 16.94 73.09
N THR A 733 24.06 17.82 73.27
CA THR A 733 24.21 19.29 73.17
C THR A 733 24.43 19.99 74.54
N THR A 734 24.41 19.22 75.64
CA THR A 734 24.60 19.77 77.03
C THR A 734 25.99 19.55 77.59
N ASP A 735 26.87 18.81 76.93
CA ASP A 735 28.29 18.65 77.26
C ASP A 735 29.13 19.64 76.39
#